data_951a07504fafd0a5f72ffd0f6d5e7dd0
#
_entry.id   951a07504fafd0a5f72ffd0f6d5e7dd0
#
_cell.length_a   1.000
_cell.length_b   1.000
_cell.length_c   1.000
_cell.angle_alpha   90.00
_cell.angle_beta   90.00
_cell.angle_gamma   90.00
#
_symmetry.space_group_name_H-M   'P 1'
#
loop_
_entity.id
_entity.type
_entity.pdbx_description
1 polymer ?
#
loop_
_entity_poly.entity_id
_entity_poly.type
_entity_poly.pdbx_seq_one_letter_code
_entity_poly.pdbx_strand_id
1 'polypeptide(L)'
;MRDLNINIQGLSENEVLSSRAKYGINEFEEKKKHFLVKAIGDLLSEPMILLLLTAAILYFISGEVGDGIFMAAAIILVASISLYQDSRSRSALEALKDLTQPLSRVIRDGDVKEIPIKDIVVGDCIIVEEGSSIPADGKIIQSNDFSVNESILTGESSAVIKSDGGDNKVFMGTTVSGGLAICNVTEVGNATRLGLIGKSIESIKEERTPLQLQIGNFMKRMVIAGAVIFFLVWILNFFDSKNILDSLLKALTLAMSILPEEIPVAFTTFMALGAWRLMKMGIIVKQTKTVESLGSANIICLDKTGTITENRMELSRIFVLGGNILPVEDINNVANDKEKELLATAMWASEPIPFDTMEIAIHNAYEKLFPIDERKDYSMVHEYPLDGRPPMMTHVFGNQEGDIIIAAKGAPEALINLSTLTDTEKKIANEAVVDLSDKGYRVLGVGQAIFSGDHFPRTQQEFKFNFKGLLAFLDPPKKNIPEVLDSFYNAGIDVKIATGDNTETTLAIARMIKLRGIGNYTNGEKIMSMDDSSLKETALRDNIFTRMFPEAKLKLINALKASGKITAMTGDGVNDGPALRAANIGVSMGSKGSEIAKQASSLILVDNDLAKMVDAIAMGRKIYTNLKKAIQYIISIHIPIILTVFLPLALAWKYPNIFSPVHIIFFELIMGPTCSIIYENEPIEKNVMNQKPRPFTKTFFTPMELGTSIVQGLFITIGILFTYQYSVMLGLDEPSTRTMVFIAIISANIFLTLVNRSFYYSIFTTLRYKNKLVPMIILITIAICVSLLVIGPVTTFFEFSLPPLPQLGIAFVIGFTSVIWFEAVKFIKRRAEPNG
;
A
#
# COMPACT_ATOMS: atom_id res chain seq x y z
N MET A 1 4.48 -2.55 -32.02
CA MET A 1 5.83 -2.95 -31.57
C MET A 1 6.44 -4.07 -32.42
N ARG A 2 6.04 -4.22 -33.69
CA ARG A 2 6.59 -5.25 -34.61
C ARG A 2 7.70 -4.72 -35.53
N ASP A 3 8.13 -3.46 -35.41
CA ASP A 3 8.94 -2.78 -36.42
C ASP A 3 10.27 -2.17 -35.91
N LEU A 4 10.79 -2.63 -34.78
CA LEU A 4 12.22 -2.50 -34.54
C LEU A 4 12.90 -3.60 -35.37
N ASN A 5 13.53 -3.21 -36.49
CA ASN A 5 14.38 -4.08 -37.31
C ASN A 5 15.64 -4.49 -36.51
N ILE A 6 15.42 -5.25 -35.42
CA ILE A 6 16.47 -5.66 -34.49
C ILE A 6 17.05 -6.94 -35.05
N ASN A 7 18.20 -6.87 -35.72
CA ASN A 7 18.95 -8.02 -36.20
C ASN A 7 19.81 -8.67 -35.10
N ILE A 8 19.28 -8.72 -33.83
CA ILE A 8 19.97 -9.28 -32.66
C ILE A 8 19.21 -10.55 -32.24
N GLN A 9 19.85 -11.71 -32.29
CA GLN A 9 19.23 -12.99 -31.94
C GLN A 9 19.12 -13.19 -30.43
N GLY A 10 19.99 -12.56 -29.62
CA GLY A 10 20.03 -12.82 -28.17
C GLY A 10 20.43 -14.26 -27.83
N LEU A 11 20.32 -14.64 -26.55
CA LEU A 11 20.63 -15.99 -26.09
C LEU A 11 19.47 -16.97 -26.38
N SER A 12 19.81 -18.20 -26.74
CA SER A 12 18.89 -19.33 -26.77
C SER A 12 18.61 -19.87 -25.36
N GLU A 13 17.51 -20.63 -25.18
CA GLU A 13 17.14 -21.17 -23.87
C GLU A 13 18.23 -22.07 -23.25
N ASN A 14 18.97 -22.83 -24.05
CA ASN A 14 20.10 -23.66 -23.60
C ASN A 14 21.30 -22.82 -23.14
N GLU A 15 21.57 -21.71 -23.80
CA GLU A 15 22.63 -20.78 -23.41
C GLU A 15 22.26 -20.02 -22.13
N VAL A 16 20.99 -19.67 -21.93
CA VAL A 16 20.49 -19.08 -20.68
C VAL A 16 20.70 -20.04 -19.51
N LEU A 17 20.36 -21.34 -19.66
CA LEU A 17 20.59 -22.33 -18.63
C LEU A 17 22.08 -22.51 -18.29
N SER A 18 22.94 -22.55 -19.30
CA SER A 18 24.38 -22.68 -19.12
C SER A 18 25.01 -21.42 -18.47
N SER A 19 24.55 -20.23 -18.85
CA SER A 19 24.98 -18.96 -18.25
C SER A 19 24.53 -18.88 -16.79
N ARG A 20 23.28 -19.27 -16.50
CA ARG A 20 22.74 -19.33 -15.11
C ARG A 20 23.53 -20.28 -14.23
N ALA A 21 23.91 -21.44 -14.74
CA ALA A 21 24.73 -22.41 -13.99
C ALA A 21 26.14 -21.88 -13.69
N LYS A 22 26.71 -21.07 -14.60
CA LYS A 22 28.08 -20.56 -14.49
C LYS A 22 28.18 -19.29 -13.66
N TYR A 23 27.24 -18.35 -13.82
CA TYR A 23 27.32 -17.00 -13.25
C TYR A 23 26.28 -16.74 -12.16
N GLY A 24 25.31 -17.65 -11.95
CA GLY A 24 24.22 -17.50 -10.97
C GLY A 24 23.03 -16.72 -11.51
N ILE A 25 22.18 -16.28 -10.58
CA ILE A 25 21.00 -15.46 -10.84
C ILE A 25 21.29 -14.00 -10.53
N ASN A 26 20.49 -13.11 -11.10
CA ASN A 26 20.64 -11.66 -10.88
C ASN A 26 19.92 -11.23 -9.59
N GLU A 27 20.36 -11.78 -8.46
CA GLU A 27 19.84 -11.49 -7.12
C GLU A 27 21.00 -11.35 -6.14
N PHE A 28 20.86 -10.47 -5.15
CA PHE A 28 21.83 -10.37 -4.07
C PHE A 28 21.64 -11.59 -3.15
N GLU A 29 22.59 -12.51 -3.11
CA GLU A 29 22.56 -13.66 -2.20
C GLU A 29 22.61 -13.17 -0.75
N GLU A 30 21.49 -13.17 -0.06
CA GLU A 30 21.48 -13.25 1.39
C GLU A 30 22.01 -14.65 1.77
N LYS A 31 23.16 -14.71 2.47
CA LYS A 31 23.61 -15.97 3.07
C LYS A 31 22.46 -16.52 3.90
N LYS A 32 21.88 -17.64 3.48
CA LYS A 32 20.93 -18.43 4.27
C LYS A 32 21.64 -18.97 5.53
N LYS A 33 21.97 -18.06 6.47
CA LYS A 33 22.49 -18.43 7.77
C LYS A 33 21.38 -19.15 8.52
N HIS A 34 21.52 -20.50 8.61
CA HIS A 34 20.88 -21.37 9.59
C HIS A 34 19.48 -20.93 10.03
N PHE A 35 18.52 -20.97 9.09
CA PHE A 35 17.12 -20.62 9.32
C PHE A 35 16.56 -21.27 10.60
N LEU A 36 16.82 -22.59 10.80
CA LEU A 36 16.37 -23.33 11.97
C LEU A 36 16.99 -22.79 13.27
N VAL A 37 18.28 -22.46 13.27
CA VAL A 37 18.97 -21.95 14.47
C VAL A 37 18.44 -20.56 14.84
N LYS A 38 18.16 -19.71 13.83
CA LYS A 38 17.59 -18.39 14.08
C LYS A 38 16.13 -18.51 14.57
N ALA A 39 15.31 -19.38 13.94
CA ALA A 39 13.94 -19.62 14.34
C ALA A 39 13.83 -20.16 15.77
N ILE A 40 14.71 -21.09 16.16
CA ILE A 40 14.80 -21.63 17.54
C ILE A 40 15.29 -20.52 18.49
N GLY A 41 16.25 -19.70 18.08
CA GLY A 41 16.73 -18.57 18.91
C GLY A 41 15.67 -17.51 19.12
N ASP A 42 14.92 -17.15 18.10
CA ASP A 42 13.80 -16.22 18.18
C ASP A 42 12.69 -16.78 19.09
N LEU A 43 12.36 -18.06 18.94
CA LEU A 43 11.38 -18.78 19.77
C LEU A 43 11.78 -18.82 21.24
N LEU A 44 13.04 -19.17 21.55
CA LEU A 44 13.56 -19.19 22.93
C LEU A 44 13.69 -17.78 23.53
N SER A 45 13.62 -16.74 22.71
CA SER A 45 13.60 -15.34 23.17
C SER A 45 12.19 -14.84 23.52
N GLU A 46 11.14 -15.62 23.23
CA GLU A 46 9.77 -15.29 23.64
C GLU A 46 9.62 -15.43 25.17
N PRO A 47 9.13 -14.36 25.85
CA PRO A 47 9.04 -14.37 27.32
C PRO A 47 8.21 -15.53 27.88
N MET A 48 7.14 -15.93 27.18
CA MET A 48 6.28 -17.03 27.59
C MET A 48 7.00 -18.38 27.56
N ILE A 49 7.72 -18.67 26.47
CA ILE A 49 8.48 -19.91 26.32
C ILE A 49 9.58 -20.00 27.39
N LEU A 50 10.22 -18.86 27.72
CA LEU A 50 11.20 -18.80 28.78
C LEU A 50 10.57 -19.12 30.17
N LEU A 51 9.38 -18.57 30.45
CA LEU A 51 8.65 -18.86 31.69
C LEU A 51 8.20 -20.32 31.75
N LEU A 52 7.65 -20.85 30.63
CA LEU A 52 7.27 -22.27 30.53
C LEU A 52 8.47 -23.21 30.75
N LEU A 53 9.60 -22.90 30.15
CA LEU A 53 10.83 -23.69 30.32
C LEU A 53 11.30 -23.66 31.76
N THR A 54 11.25 -22.48 32.38
CA THR A 54 11.60 -22.31 33.81
C THR A 54 10.65 -23.11 34.68
N ALA A 55 9.34 -23.06 34.42
CA ALA A 55 8.34 -23.84 35.16
C ALA A 55 8.57 -25.36 34.99
N ALA A 56 8.81 -25.83 33.77
CA ALA A 56 9.08 -27.24 33.49
C ALA A 56 10.31 -27.77 34.30
N ILE A 57 11.41 -26.99 34.28
CA ILE A 57 12.63 -27.32 35.02
C ILE A 57 12.34 -27.39 36.51
N LEU A 58 11.60 -26.42 37.06
CA LEU A 58 11.24 -26.40 38.45
C LEU A 58 10.35 -27.58 38.88
N TYR A 59 9.37 -27.99 38.02
CA TYR A 59 8.55 -29.18 38.28
C TYR A 59 9.39 -30.46 38.28
N PHE A 60 10.35 -30.60 37.35
CA PHE A 60 11.27 -31.75 37.40
C PHE A 60 12.14 -31.77 38.64
N ILE A 61 12.61 -30.60 39.10
CA ILE A 61 13.42 -30.48 40.32
C ILE A 61 12.56 -30.77 41.57
N SER A 62 11.26 -30.39 41.60
CA SER A 62 10.34 -30.67 42.71
C SER A 62 9.92 -32.14 42.80
N GLY A 63 10.20 -32.93 41.78
CA GLY A 63 9.78 -34.33 41.67
C GLY A 63 8.38 -34.55 41.10
N GLU A 64 7.69 -33.50 40.69
CA GLU A 64 6.37 -33.55 40.02
C GLU A 64 6.56 -33.80 38.52
N VAL A 65 7.00 -35.01 38.16
CA VAL A 65 7.39 -35.40 36.81
C VAL A 65 6.21 -35.28 35.83
N GLY A 66 4.98 -35.53 36.27
CA GLY A 66 3.75 -35.45 35.45
C GLY A 66 3.55 -34.02 34.91
N ASP A 67 3.62 -33.04 35.80
CA ASP A 67 3.46 -31.62 35.46
C ASP A 67 4.62 -31.11 34.60
N GLY A 68 5.84 -31.57 34.92
CA GLY A 68 7.02 -31.29 34.11
C GLY A 68 6.90 -31.77 32.64
N ILE A 69 6.39 -33.00 32.43
CA ILE A 69 6.13 -33.56 31.09
C ILE A 69 5.03 -32.77 30.39
N PHE A 70 3.96 -32.41 31.11
CA PHE A 70 2.89 -31.58 30.51
C PHE A 70 3.40 -30.21 30.07
N MET A 71 4.23 -29.55 30.91
CA MET A 71 4.85 -28.28 30.56
C MET A 71 5.74 -28.41 29.31
N ALA A 72 6.52 -29.49 29.21
CA ALA A 72 7.30 -29.75 28.01
C ALA A 72 6.42 -29.98 26.76
N ALA A 73 5.31 -30.71 26.90
CA ALA A 73 4.33 -30.91 25.85
C ALA A 73 3.63 -29.57 25.46
N ALA A 74 3.30 -28.76 26.46
CA ALA A 74 2.74 -27.41 26.23
C ALA A 74 3.71 -26.49 25.47
N ILE A 75 5.00 -26.51 25.79
CA ILE A 75 6.03 -25.77 25.04
C ILE A 75 6.02 -26.21 23.56
N ILE A 76 6.00 -27.52 23.30
CA ILE A 76 5.97 -28.04 21.91
C ILE A 76 4.70 -27.59 21.19
N LEU A 77 3.56 -27.60 21.87
CA LEU A 77 2.27 -27.20 21.29
C LEU A 77 2.24 -25.69 21.01
N VAL A 78 2.61 -24.83 21.99
CA VAL A 78 2.68 -23.38 21.81
C VAL A 78 3.70 -23.02 20.72
N ALA A 79 4.88 -23.63 20.73
CA ALA A 79 5.89 -23.47 19.69
C ALA A 79 5.35 -23.86 18.30
N SER A 80 4.60 -24.96 18.19
CA SER A 80 4.00 -25.40 16.93
C SER A 80 2.96 -24.43 16.43
N ILE A 81 2.13 -23.88 17.31
CA ILE A 81 1.12 -22.87 16.97
C ILE A 81 1.81 -21.56 16.52
N SER A 82 2.82 -21.10 17.26
CA SER A 82 3.60 -19.90 16.95
C SER A 82 4.30 -20.05 15.58
N LEU A 83 4.97 -21.18 15.34
CA LEU A 83 5.60 -21.48 14.04
C LEU A 83 4.59 -21.57 12.90
N TYR A 84 3.42 -22.15 13.11
CA TYR A 84 2.36 -22.19 12.10
C TYR A 84 1.85 -20.79 11.75
N GLN A 85 1.61 -19.96 12.75
CA GLN A 85 1.16 -18.56 12.56
C GLN A 85 2.23 -17.73 11.85
N ASP A 86 3.50 -17.87 12.24
CA ASP A 86 4.63 -17.19 11.59
C ASP A 86 4.80 -17.66 10.14
N SER A 87 4.74 -18.97 9.90
CA SER A 87 4.78 -19.54 8.54
C SER A 87 3.65 -19.00 7.65
N ARG A 88 2.42 -18.92 8.17
CA ARG A 88 1.28 -18.35 7.44
C ARG A 88 1.50 -16.88 7.09
N SER A 89 2.04 -16.12 8.03
CA SER A 89 2.36 -14.69 7.83
C SER A 89 3.50 -14.53 6.80
N ARG A 90 4.56 -15.36 6.89
CA ARG A 90 5.68 -15.36 5.93
C ARG A 90 5.25 -15.74 4.53
N SER A 91 4.44 -16.80 4.37
CA SER A 91 3.94 -17.21 3.05
C SER A 91 3.12 -16.11 2.39
N ALA A 92 2.34 -15.34 3.16
CA ALA A 92 1.63 -14.18 2.66
C ALA A 92 2.59 -13.07 2.19
N LEU A 93 3.69 -12.84 2.93
CA LEU A 93 4.72 -11.86 2.59
C LEU A 93 5.60 -12.30 1.40
N GLU A 94 5.93 -13.59 1.29
CA GLU A 94 6.66 -14.14 0.15
C GLU A 94 5.86 -14.03 -1.15
N ALA A 95 4.57 -14.37 -1.12
CA ALA A 95 3.67 -14.15 -2.25
C ALA A 95 3.60 -12.68 -2.69
N LEU A 96 3.72 -11.72 -1.75
CA LEU A 96 3.84 -10.30 -2.06
C LEU A 96 5.18 -9.97 -2.73
N LYS A 97 6.29 -10.53 -2.26
CA LYS A 97 7.62 -10.33 -2.85
C LYS A 97 7.68 -10.78 -4.32
N ASP A 98 7.12 -11.94 -4.62
CA ASP A 98 7.13 -12.48 -5.99
C ASP A 98 6.36 -11.61 -6.98
N LEU A 99 5.25 -11.01 -6.55
CA LEU A 99 4.46 -10.12 -7.40
C LEU A 99 5.02 -8.69 -7.52
N THR A 100 5.92 -8.30 -6.63
CA THR A 100 6.57 -6.99 -6.67
C THR A 100 7.91 -6.99 -7.38
N GLN A 101 8.34 -8.13 -7.94
CA GLN A 101 9.59 -8.22 -8.68
C GLN A 101 9.51 -7.36 -9.93
N PRO A 102 10.45 -6.42 -10.12
CA PRO A 102 10.49 -5.62 -11.33
C PRO A 102 10.77 -6.53 -12.53
N LEU A 103 10.13 -6.21 -13.65
CA LEU A 103 10.30 -6.88 -14.93
C LEU A 103 11.33 -6.14 -15.79
N SER A 104 11.94 -6.83 -16.72
CA SER A 104 12.83 -6.26 -17.73
C SER A 104 12.58 -6.89 -19.08
N ARG A 105 12.69 -6.09 -20.14
CA ARG A 105 12.60 -6.58 -21.52
C ARG A 105 13.95 -7.09 -21.98
N VAL A 106 13.97 -8.31 -22.48
CA VAL A 106 15.17 -8.98 -23.01
C VAL A 106 14.88 -9.53 -24.39
N ILE A 107 15.92 -9.63 -25.22
CA ILE A 107 15.87 -10.28 -26.53
C ILE A 107 16.44 -11.68 -26.34
N ARG A 108 15.62 -12.71 -26.57
CA ARG A 108 16.03 -14.13 -26.57
C ARG A 108 15.38 -14.86 -27.74
N ASP A 109 16.13 -15.70 -28.43
CA ASP A 109 15.69 -16.43 -29.63
C ASP A 109 15.13 -15.49 -30.75
N GLY A 110 15.58 -14.26 -30.82
CA GLY A 110 15.10 -13.23 -31.77
C GLY A 110 13.81 -12.53 -31.34
N ASP A 111 13.17 -12.92 -30.21
CA ASP A 111 11.95 -12.33 -29.71
C ASP A 111 12.20 -11.46 -28.47
N VAL A 112 11.42 -10.37 -28.35
CA VAL A 112 11.41 -9.54 -27.14
C VAL A 112 10.50 -10.21 -26.11
N LYS A 113 11.09 -10.63 -24.99
CA LYS A 113 10.40 -11.25 -23.84
C LYS A 113 10.50 -10.36 -22.62
N GLU A 114 9.42 -10.28 -21.85
CA GLU A 114 9.41 -9.59 -20.55
C GLU A 114 9.64 -10.64 -19.45
N ILE A 115 10.73 -10.50 -18.69
CA ILE A 115 11.12 -11.46 -17.65
C ILE A 115 11.42 -10.75 -16.33
N PRO A 116 11.26 -11.44 -15.17
CA PRO A 116 11.72 -10.93 -13.88
C PRO A 116 13.21 -10.57 -13.91
N ILE A 117 13.59 -9.45 -13.31
CA ILE A 117 15.00 -8.99 -13.26
C ILE A 117 15.91 -10.09 -12.69
N LYS A 118 15.46 -10.88 -11.72
CA LYS A 118 16.24 -11.99 -11.16
C LYS A 118 16.62 -13.08 -12.17
N ASP A 119 15.85 -13.21 -13.26
CA ASP A 119 16.04 -14.23 -14.29
C ASP A 119 16.95 -13.78 -15.43
N ILE A 120 17.49 -12.56 -15.35
CA ILE A 120 18.52 -12.04 -16.26
C ILE A 120 19.82 -12.79 -15.98
N VAL A 121 20.52 -13.14 -17.06
CA VAL A 121 21.83 -13.85 -17.00
C VAL A 121 22.89 -13.07 -17.77
N VAL A 122 24.16 -13.34 -17.50
CA VAL A 122 25.28 -12.79 -18.26
C VAL A 122 25.15 -13.24 -19.74
N GLY A 123 25.27 -12.26 -20.64
CA GLY A 123 25.09 -12.45 -22.09
C GLY A 123 23.70 -12.12 -22.61
N ASP A 124 22.70 -11.89 -21.76
CA ASP A 124 21.38 -11.42 -22.19
C ASP A 124 21.48 -10.03 -22.87
N CYS A 125 20.66 -9.83 -23.89
CA CYS A 125 20.46 -8.53 -24.52
C CYS A 125 19.24 -7.85 -23.91
N ILE A 126 19.45 -6.84 -23.03
CA ILE A 126 18.38 -6.09 -22.37
C ILE A 126 18.02 -4.83 -23.17
N ILE A 127 16.74 -4.47 -23.19
CA ILE A 127 16.23 -3.23 -23.76
C ILE A 127 15.90 -2.28 -22.61
N VAL A 128 16.55 -1.11 -22.58
CA VAL A 128 16.36 -0.08 -21.58
C VAL A 128 15.94 1.23 -22.24
N GLU A 129 14.91 1.85 -21.72
CA GLU A 129 14.30 3.08 -22.26
C GLU A 129 14.09 4.12 -21.16
N GLU A 130 13.81 5.36 -21.56
CA GLU A 130 13.55 6.45 -20.63
C GLU A 130 12.61 6.05 -19.51
N GLY A 131 12.98 6.39 -18.26
CA GLY A 131 12.23 6.04 -17.05
C GLY A 131 12.42 4.61 -16.57
N SER A 132 13.22 3.77 -17.24
CA SER A 132 13.57 2.44 -16.76
C SER A 132 14.80 2.46 -15.85
N SER A 133 14.88 1.50 -14.93
CA SER A 133 16.10 1.21 -14.17
C SER A 133 16.92 0.16 -14.89
N ILE A 134 18.23 0.33 -14.95
CA ILE A 134 19.16 -0.63 -15.55
C ILE A 134 19.26 -1.84 -14.62
N PRO A 135 18.88 -3.05 -15.09
CA PRO A 135 18.68 -4.21 -14.21
C PRO A 135 19.95 -5.01 -13.90
N ALA A 136 21.04 -4.80 -14.66
CA ALA A 136 22.32 -5.50 -14.52
C ALA A 136 23.44 -4.65 -15.11
N ASP A 137 24.70 -4.91 -14.78
CA ASP A 137 25.83 -4.24 -15.44
C ASP A 137 25.98 -4.76 -16.87
N GLY A 138 26.24 -3.86 -17.80
CA GLY A 138 26.29 -4.21 -19.22
C GLY A 138 27.08 -3.25 -20.09
N LYS A 139 27.11 -3.58 -21.39
CA LYS A 139 27.67 -2.74 -22.44
C LYS A 139 26.62 -2.44 -23.48
N ILE A 140 26.56 -1.21 -23.93
CA ILE A 140 25.67 -0.76 -25.00
C ILE A 140 26.13 -1.42 -26.32
N ILE A 141 25.17 -2.02 -27.02
CA ILE A 141 25.34 -2.55 -28.40
C ILE A 141 24.80 -1.52 -29.38
N GLN A 142 23.68 -0.90 -29.08
CA GLN A 142 23.02 0.10 -29.92
C GLN A 142 22.30 1.12 -29.02
N SER A 143 22.38 2.40 -29.36
CA SER A 143 21.69 3.45 -28.61
C SER A 143 21.15 4.55 -29.52
N ASN A 144 20.09 5.21 -29.05
CA ASN A 144 19.51 6.39 -29.69
C ASN A 144 19.22 7.44 -28.60
N ASP A 145 19.92 8.59 -28.66
CA ASP A 145 19.83 9.71 -27.71
C ASP A 145 19.90 9.30 -26.23
N PHE A 146 20.71 8.29 -25.90
CA PHE A 146 20.69 7.61 -24.63
C PHE A 146 21.50 8.34 -23.56
N SER A 147 20.84 8.64 -22.46
CA SER A 147 21.45 9.26 -21.29
C SER A 147 21.03 8.58 -19.98
N VAL A 148 21.95 8.51 -19.01
CA VAL A 148 21.76 7.76 -17.75
C VAL A 148 22.10 8.63 -16.55
N ASN A 149 21.27 8.61 -15.54
CA ASN A 149 21.56 9.19 -14.22
C ASN A 149 22.28 8.15 -13.35
N GLU A 150 23.55 8.40 -13.05
CA GLU A 150 24.43 7.52 -12.28
C GLU A 150 24.56 7.96 -10.79
N SER A 151 23.68 8.82 -10.31
CA SER A 151 23.76 9.40 -8.95
C SER A 151 23.82 8.36 -7.82
N ILE A 152 23.19 7.19 -8.04
CA ILE A 152 23.23 6.07 -7.07
C ILE A 152 24.67 5.52 -6.86
N LEU A 153 25.53 5.68 -7.84
CA LEU A 153 26.92 5.20 -7.80
C LEU A 153 27.93 6.32 -7.56
N THR A 154 27.70 7.51 -8.12
CA THR A 154 28.63 8.63 -8.12
C THR A 154 28.28 9.72 -7.12
N GLY A 155 27.01 9.81 -6.71
CA GLY A 155 26.47 10.91 -5.91
C GLY A 155 26.12 12.16 -6.73
N GLU A 156 26.47 12.23 -8.03
CA GLU A 156 26.19 13.35 -8.91
C GLU A 156 24.89 13.15 -9.68
N SER A 157 24.00 14.14 -9.67
CA SER A 157 22.65 14.05 -10.24
C SER A 157 22.55 14.42 -11.72
N SER A 158 23.66 14.83 -12.36
CA SER A 158 23.67 15.13 -13.79
C SER A 158 23.61 13.86 -14.63
N ALA A 159 22.75 13.87 -15.68
CA ALA A 159 22.68 12.76 -16.62
C ALA A 159 23.94 12.71 -17.49
N VAL A 160 24.47 11.49 -17.69
CA VAL A 160 25.65 11.21 -18.52
C VAL A 160 25.17 10.64 -19.86
N ILE A 161 25.58 11.28 -20.96
CA ILE A 161 25.29 10.77 -22.31
C ILE A 161 26.19 9.55 -22.56
N LYS A 162 25.58 8.47 -23.06
CA LYS A 162 26.26 7.20 -23.33
C LYS A 162 25.93 6.72 -24.75
N SER A 163 26.92 6.12 -25.41
CA SER A 163 26.78 5.62 -26.77
C SER A 163 27.67 4.40 -27.02
N ASP A 164 27.37 3.64 -28.05
CA ASP A 164 28.15 2.49 -28.53
C ASP A 164 29.58 2.86 -28.96
N GLY A 165 29.79 4.08 -29.47
CA GLY A 165 31.12 4.60 -29.91
C GLY A 165 31.91 5.37 -28.84
N GLY A 166 31.36 5.58 -27.65
CA GLY A 166 31.95 6.37 -26.55
C GLY A 166 31.99 5.62 -25.22
N ASP A 167 31.45 6.24 -24.15
CA ASP A 167 31.21 5.54 -22.86
C ASP A 167 30.02 4.59 -23.01
N ASN A 168 30.32 3.31 -23.21
CA ASN A 168 29.37 2.27 -23.51
C ASN A 168 28.99 1.40 -22.30
N LYS A 169 29.43 1.73 -21.08
CA LYS A 169 29.12 0.95 -19.88
C LYS A 169 27.84 1.46 -19.21
N VAL A 170 26.99 0.54 -18.85
CA VAL A 170 25.78 0.77 -18.04
C VAL A 170 25.86 -0.05 -16.76
N PHE A 171 25.28 0.47 -15.67
CA PHE A 171 25.44 -0.12 -14.34
C PHE A 171 24.09 -0.37 -13.69
N MET A 172 23.97 -1.50 -12.99
CA MET A 172 22.80 -1.87 -12.23
C MET A 172 22.35 -0.78 -11.26
N GLY A 173 21.04 -0.51 -11.22
CA GLY A 173 20.42 0.45 -10.30
C GLY A 173 20.48 1.90 -10.77
N THR A 174 21.23 2.23 -11.83
CA THR A 174 21.18 3.55 -12.47
C THR A 174 19.91 3.71 -13.29
N THR A 175 19.52 4.94 -13.61
CA THR A 175 18.24 5.27 -14.22
C THR A 175 18.42 5.90 -15.58
N VAL A 176 17.69 5.45 -16.59
CA VAL A 176 17.66 6.05 -17.91
C VAL A 176 16.93 7.39 -17.87
N SER A 177 17.62 8.48 -18.20
CA SER A 177 17.09 9.84 -18.20
C SER A 177 16.50 10.26 -19.55
N GLY A 178 16.90 9.61 -20.65
CA GLY A 178 16.37 9.86 -21.99
C GLY A 178 16.86 8.83 -22.98
N GLY A 179 16.11 8.65 -24.06
CA GLY A 179 16.46 7.77 -25.17
C GLY A 179 16.21 6.28 -24.92
N LEU A 180 16.79 5.45 -25.79
CA LEU A 180 16.66 3.99 -25.77
C LEU A 180 18.03 3.36 -26.05
N ALA A 181 18.34 2.25 -25.35
CA ALA A 181 19.51 1.44 -25.66
C ALA A 181 19.23 -0.06 -25.58
N ILE A 182 20.00 -0.81 -26.38
CA ILE A 182 20.12 -2.27 -26.26
C ILE A 182 21.50 -2.55 -25.67
N CYS A 183 21.53 -3.27 -24.55
CA CYS A 183 22.75 -3.54 -23.82
C CYS A 183 22.97 -5.05 -23.64
N ASN A 184 24.23 -5.50 -23.78
CA ASN A 184 24.62 -6.86 -23.42
C ASN A 184 25.04 -6.91 -21.97
N VAL A 185 24.44 -7.79 -21.18
CA VAL A 185 24.70 -8.00 -19.75
C VAL A 185 26.08 -8.64 -19.56
N THR A 186 26.93 -8.00 -18.78
CA THR A 186 28.29 -8.46 -18.46
C THR A 186 28.41 -9.03 -17.05
N GLU A 187 27.65 -8.51 -16.07
CA GLU A 187 27.71 -8.92 -14.67
C GLU A 187 26.31 -8.89 -14.05
N VAL A 188 26.03 -9.82 -13.14
CA VAL A 188 24.74 -10.00 -12.47
C VAL A 188 24.90 -10.12 -10.95
N GLY A 189 23.87 -9.77 -10.19
CA GLY A 189 23.79 -9.92 -8.74
C GLY A 189 24.97 -9.32 -7.97
N ASN A 190 25.59 -10.13 -7.12
CA ASN A 190 26.72 -9.70 -6.27
C ASN A 190 28.00 -9.30 -7.04
N ALA A 191 28.11 -9.64 -8.33
CA ALA A 191 29.24 -9.26 -9.16
C ALA A 191 29.12 -7.84 -9.75
N THR A 192 27.91 -7.27 -9.81
CA THR A 192 27.67 -5.92 -10.31
C THR A 192 28.33 -4.87 -9.43
N ARG A 193 28.58 -3.67 -10.01
CA ARG A 193 29.17 -2.56 -9.27
C ARG A 193 28.35 -2.17 -8.05
N LEU A 194 27.00 -2.18 -8.15
CA LEU A 194 26.09 -1.96 -7.03
C LEU A 194 26.20 -3.09 -6.00
N GLY A 195 26.32 -4.36 -6.43
CA GLY A 195 26.48 -5.52 -5.56
C GLY A 195 27.77 -5.47 -4.73
N LEU A 196 28.87 -4.99 -5.32
CA LEU A 196 30.13 -4.78 -4.61
C LEU A 196 30.04 -3.68 -3.54
N ILE A 197 29.29 -2.61 -3.83
CA ILE A 197 28.98 -1.52 -2.87
C ILE A 197 28.00 -2.03 -1.80
N GLY A 198 27.00 -2.82 -2.18
CA GLY A 198 25.91 -3.30 -1.31
C GLY A 198 26.35 -4.17 -0.14
N LYS A 199 27.49 -4.85 -0.23
CA LYS A 199 28.10 -5.56 0.93
C LYS A 199 28.38 -4.65 2.13
N SER A 200 28.46 -3.33 1.91
CA SER A 200 28.66 -2.33 2.97
C SER A 200 27.33 -1.79 3.55
N ILE A 201 26.17 -2.05 2.91
CA ILE A 201 24.86 -1.46 3.25
C ILE A 201 23.96 -2.46 4.02
N GLU A 202 24.40 -3.70 4.25
CA GLU A 202 23.65 -4.78 4.95
C GLU A 202 23.17 -4.43 6.40
N SER A 203 23.43 -3.21 6.90
CA SER A 203 23.13 -2.82 8.28
C SER A 203 21.98 -1.81 8.45
N ILE A 204 21.25 -1.43 7.41
CA ILE A 204 20.11 -0.52 7.58
C ILE A 204 18.93 -1.32 8.14
N LYS A 205 18.75 -1.25 9.46
CA LYS A 205 17.56 -1.81 10.14
C LYS A 205 16.30 -1.10 9.63
N GLU A 206 15.30 -1.88 9.26
CA GLU A 206 13.97 -1.33 8.94
C GLU A 206 13.45 -0.50 10.13
N GLU A 207 13.02 0.73 9.88
CA GLU A 207 12.38 1.57 10.90
C GLU A 207 11.05 0.96 11.34
N ARG A 208 10.88 0.82 12.65
CA ARG A 208 9.63 0.33 13.23
C ARG A 208 8.50 1.32 12.98
N THR A 209 7.30 0.81 12.71
CA THR A 209 6.12 1.66 12.52
C THR A 209 5.71 2.30 13.85
N PRO A 210 5.01 3.45 13.81
CA PRO A 210 4.47 4.07 15.02
C PRO A 210 3.62 3.12 15.85
N LEU A 211 2.80 2.28 15.22
CA LEU A 211 1.96 1.29 15.89
C LEU A 211 2.80 0.18 16.55
N GLN A 212 3.86 -0.30 15.88
CA GLN A 212 4.82 -1.24 16.47
C GLN A 212 5.50 -0.67 17.72
N LEU A 213 5.88 0.63 17.66
CA LEU A 213 6.47 1.32 18.81
C LEU A 213 5.47 1.46 19.96
N GLN A 214 4.20 1.80 19.66
CA GLN A 214 3.14 1.92 20.66
C GLN A 214 2.85 0.58 21.34
N ILE A 215 2.70 -0.49 20.56
CA ILE A 215 2.52 -1.86 21.08
C ILE A 215 3.75 -2.29 21.90
N GLY A 216 4.95 -2.07 21.39
CA GLY A 216 6.20 -2.39 22.10
C GLY A 216 6.32 -1.66 23.43
N ASN A 217 5.96 -0.39 23.51
CA ASN A 217 5.93 0.39 24.75
C ASN A 217 4.86 -0.10 25.72
N PHE A 218 3.69 -0.50 25.22
CA PHE A 218 2.64 -1.11 26.03
C PHE A 218 3.12 -2.43 26.63
N MET A 219 3.66 -3.33 25.81
CA MET A 219 4.23 -4.61 26.25
C MET A 219 5.33 -4.43 27.29
N LYS A 220 6.25 -3.47 27.08
CA LYS A 220 7.30 -3.18 28.05
C LYS A 220 6.74 -2.78 29.42
N ARG A 221 5.67 -1.97 29.45
CA ARG A 221 5.01 -1.60 30.72
C ARG A 221 4.33 -2.80 31.38
N MET A 222 3.70 -3.70 30.58
CA MET A 222 3.10 -4.92 31.11
C MET A 222 4.17 -5.87 31.72
N VAL A 223 5.30 -6.04 31.04
CA VAL A 223 6.42 -6.84 31.55
C VAL A 223 6.94 -6.29 32.91
N ILE A 224 7.11 -4.97 33.01
CA ILE A 224 7.55 -4.33 34.26
C ILE A 224 6.52 -4.54 35.36
N ALA A 225 5.22 -4.31 35.07
CA ALA A 225 4.16 -4.56 36.05
C ALA A 225 4.12 -6.03 36.48
N GLY A 226 4.24 -6.95 35.50
CA GLY A 226 4.31 -8.39 35.75
C GLY A 226 5.49 -8.79 36.67
N ALA A 227 6.66 -8.24 36.42
CA ALA A 227 7.83 -8.50 37.28
C ALA A 227 7.61 -8.00 38.71
N VAL A 228 7.03 -6.82 38.90
CA VAL A 228 6.72 -6.29 40.25
C VAL A 228 5.73 -7.21 40.97
N ILE A 229 4.66 -7.61 40.31
CA ILE A 229 3.63 -8.49 40.91
C ILE A 229 4.21 -9.89 41.16
N PHE A 230 5.04 -10.41 40.27
CA PHE A 230 5.74 -11.69 40.46
C PHE A 230 6.56 -11.69 41.76
N PHE A 231 7.40 -10.69 41.95
CA PHE A 231 8.21 -10.58 43.17
C PHE A 231 7.35 -10.44 44.42
N LEU A 232 6.26 -9.66 44.35
CA LEU A 232 5.33 -9.50 45.47
C LEU A 232 4.66 -10.83 45.82
N VAL A 233 4.15 -11.58 44.83
CA VAL A 233 3.51 -12.88 45.08
C VAL A 233 4.50 -13.94 45.52
N TRP A 234 5.72 -13.93 44.98
CA TRP A 234 6.77 -14.83 45.43
C TRP A 234 7.09 -14.62 46.92
N ILE A 235 7.24 -13.37 47.34
CA ILE A 235 7.50 -13.01 48.76
C ILE A 235 6.32 -13.44 49.64
N LEU A 236 5.07 -13.15 49.26
CA LEU A 236 3.87 -13.55 50.01
C LEU A 236 3.78 -15.07 50.19
N ASN A 237 3.91 -15.83 49.09
CA ASN A 237 3.93 -17.30 49.18
C ASN A 237 5.09 -17.87 49.97
N PHE A 238 6.27 -17.22 49.92
CA PHE A 238 7.43 -17.69 50.69
C PHE A 238 7.21 -17.54 52.19
N PHE A 239 6.58 -16.46 52.65
CA PHE A 239 6.25 -16.29 54.06
C PHE A 239 5.20 -17.31 54.53
N ASP A 240 4.30 -17.76 53.66
CA ASP A 240 3.27 -18.74 53.96
C ASP A 240 3.82 -20.18 53.93
N SER A 241 4.44 -20.61 52.85
CA SER A 241 4.88 -21.99 52.60
C SER A 241 6.26 -22.30 53.20
N LYS A 242 7.12 -21.29 53.42
CA LYS A 242 8.56 -21.39 53.78
C LYS A 242 9.38 -22.28 52.82
N ASN A 243 8.83 -22.60 51.67
CA ASN A 243 9.45 -23.39 50.61
C ASN A 243 9.72 -22.52 49.38
N ILE A 244 10.98 -22.35 49.04
CA ILE A 244 11.41 -21.49 47.92
C ILE A 244 10.85 -22.00 46.58
N LEU A 245 10.87 -23.31 46.35
CA LEU A 245 10.48 -23.94 45.09
C LEU A 245 8.96 -23.81 44.87
N ASP A 246 8.17 -24.16 45.87
CA ASP A 246 6.71 -24.05 45.81
C ASP A 246 6.24 -22.60 45.62
N SER A 247 6.84 -21.68 46.38
CA SER A 247 6.51 -20.25 46.26
C SER A 247 6.90 -19.66 44.92
N LEU A 248 7.98 -20.14 44.31
CA LEU A 248 8.44 -19.71 43.00
C LEU A 248 7.50 -20.23 41.89
N LEU A 249 7.04 -21.49 41.94
CA LEU A 249 6.07 -22.07 41.01
C LEU A 249 4.73 -21.31 41.03
N LYS A 250 4.23 -20.97 42.21
CA LYS A 250 3.02 -20.19 42.39
C LYS A 250 3.15 -18.77 41.87
N ALA A 251 4.32 -18.14 42.06
CA ALA A 251 4.61 -16.82 41.50
C ALA A 251 4.71 -16.85 39.95
N LEU A 252 5.29 -17.93 39.38
CA LEU A 252 5.34 -18.13 37.95
C LEU A 252 3.95 -18.23 37.30
N THR A 253 3.01 -18.90 37.98
CA THR A 253 1.61 -18.99 37.52
C THR A 253 1.03 -17.61 37.27
N LEU A 254 1.24 -16.68 38.19
CA LEU A 254 0.75 -15.32 38.03
C LEU A 254 1.55 -14.53 36.98
N ALA A 255 2.87 -14.71 36.92
CA ALA A 255 3.69 -14.05 35.89
C ALA A 255 3.27 -14.44 34.47
N MET A 256 2.94 -15.71 34.25
CA MET A 256 2.42 -16.20 32.97
C MET A 256 1.09 -15.54 32.61
N SER A 257 0.16 -15.39 33.56
CA SER A 257 -1.15 -14.79 33.29
C SER A 257 -1.12 -13.28 33.01
N ILE A 258 0.01 -12.58 33.28
CA ILE A 258 0.12 -11.12 33.05
C ILE A 258 0.61 -10.77 31.64
N LEU A 259 1.33 -11.68 30.96
CA LEU A 259 1.98 -11.41 29.68
C LEU A 259 1.04 -11.73 28.49
N PRO A 260 0.43 -10.71 27.86
CA PRO A 260 -0.44 -10.93 26.71
C PRO A 260 0.39 -11.11 25.44
N GLU A 261 0.99 -12.29 25.25
CA GLU A 261 1.84 -12.61 24.09
C GLU A 261 1.10 -12.63 22.77
N GLU A 262 -0.22 -12.77 22.80
CA GLU A 262 -1.07 -12.76 21.62
C GLU A 262 -1.08 -11.40 20.91
N ILE A 263 -0.75 -10.29 21.60
CA ILE A 263 -0.81 -8.94 21.01
C ILE A 263 0.20 -8.75 19.86
N PRO A 264 1.51 -9.04 20.02
CA PRO A 264 2.47 -9.00 18.92
C PRO A 264 2.12 -9.95 17.76
N VAL A 265 1.68 -11.16 18.09
CA VAL A 265 1.28 -12.17 17.11
C VAL A 265 0.05 -11.71 16.31
N ALA A 266 -0.99 -11.20 16.98
CA ALA A 266 -2.16 -10.63 16.34
C ALA A 266 -1.77 -9.48 15.41
N PHE A 267 -0.92 -8.55 15.86
CA PHE A 267 -0.46 -7.43 15.04
C PHE A 267 0.19 -7.93 13.73
N THR A 268 1.14 -8.84 13.83
CA THR A 268 1.87 -9.36 12.65
C THR A 268 0.93 -10.08 11.69
N THR A 269 0.05 -10.92 12.23
CA THR A 269 -0.95 -11.67 11.45
C THR A 269 -1.94 -10.74 10.74
N PHE A 270 -2.48 -9.73 11.45
CA PHE A 270 -3.42 -8.75 10.87
C PHE A 270 -2.78 -7.96 9.74
N MET A 271 -1.53 -7.51 9.90
CA MET A 271 -0.82 -6.76 8.86
C MET A 271 -0.52 -7.63 7.63
N ALA A 272 -0.01 -8.86 7.83
CA ALA A 272 0.32 -9.77 6.74
C ALA A 272 -0.92 -10.22 5.95
N LEU A 273 -1.98 -10.65 6.64
CA LEU A 273 -3.22 -11.07 6.00
C LEU A 273 -3.97 -9.88 5.37
N GLY A 274 -3.84 -8.69 5.96
CA GLY A 274 -4.36 -7.46 5.39
C GLY A 274 -3.69 -7.12 4.06
N ALA A 275 -2.37 -7.17 4.00
CA ALA A 275 -1.60 -6.97 2.77
C ALA A 275 -1.96 -8.02 1.70
N TRP A 276 -2.08 -9.28 2.08
CA TRP A 276 -2.51 -10.36 1.18
C TRP A 276 -3.93 -10.17 0.62
N ARG A 277 -4.88 -9.67 1.43
CA ARG A 277 -6.24 -9.34 0.95
C ARG A 277 -6.22 -8.18 -0.04
N LEU A 278 -5.45 -7.13 0.24
CA LEU A 278 -5.25 -6.01 -0.69
C LEU A 278 -4.70 -6.51 -2.03
N MET A 279 -3.72 -7.42 -2.00
CA MET A 279 -3.15 -8.02 -3.19
C MET A 279 -4.22 -8.75 -4.03
N LYS A 280 -5.11 -9.54 -3.41
CA LYS A 280 -6.23 -10.19 -4.10
C LYS A 280 -7.22 -9.22 -4.73
N MET A 281 -7.26 -7.98 -4.27
CA MET A 281 -8.08 -6.90 -4.83
C MET A 281 -7.36 -6.13 -5.95
N GLY A 282 -6.16 -6.56 -6.38
CA GLY A 282 -5.35 -5.87 -7.37
C GLY A 282 -4.56 -4.69 -6.81
N ILE A 283 -4.28 -4.70 -5.50
CA ILE A 283 -3.53 -3.65 -4.80
C ILE A 283 -2.27 -4.27 -4.21
N ILE A 284 -1.12 -4.06 -4.83
CA ILE A 284 0.14 -4.61 -4.36
C ILE A 284 0.71 -3.69 -3.27
N VAL A 285 0.96 -4.25 -2.08
CA VAL A 285 1.55 -3.55 -0.95
C VAL A 285 3.01 -4.00 -0.79
N LYS A 286 3.96 -3.10 -1.01
CA LYS A 286 5.39 -3.42 -0.92
C LYS A 286 5.92 -3.45 0.52
N GLN A 287 5.27 -2.74 1.43
CA GLN A 287 5.68 -2.63 2.83
C GLN A 287 4.47 -2.77 3.74
N THR A 288 4.51 -3.66 4.71
CA THR A 288 3.40 -3.89 5.66
C THR A 288 3.02 -2.65 6.46
N LYS A 289 3.97 -1.74 6.72
CA LYS A 289 3.70 -0.44 7.37
C LYS A 289 2.71 0.43 6.59
N THR A 290 2.61 0.25 5.28
CA THR A 290 1.66 0.99 4.44
C THR A 290 0.21 0.64 4.80
N VAL A 291 -0.07 -0.62 5.16
CA VAL A 291 -1.40 -1.06 5.58
C VAL A 291 -1.87 -0.27 6.82
N GLU A 292 -0.97 0.00 7.75
CA GLU A 292 -1.25 0.84 8.92
C GLU A 292 -1.59 2.27 8.52
N SER A 293 -0.79 2.85 7.62
CA SER A 293 -0.94 4.24 7.17
C SER A 293 -2.23 4.47 6.39
N LEU A 294 -2.69 3.47 5.61
CA LEU A 294 -3.93 3.53 4.82
C LEU A 294 -5.15 3.90 5.68
N GLY A 295 -5.29 3.27 6.84
CA GLY A 295 -6.41 3.53 7.76
C GLY A 295 -6.41 4.94 8.38
N SER A 296 -5.30 5.65 8.29
CA SER A 296 -5.07 6.96 8.92
C SER A 296 -4.91 8.09 7.92
N ALA A 297 -5.01 7.83 6.61
CA ALA A 297 -4.84 8.82 5.56
C ALA A 297 -5.80 10.00 5.74
N ASN A 298 -5.23 11.23 5.76
CA ASN A 298 -5.99 12.47 5.92
C ASN A 298 -6.07 13.25 4.61
N ILE A 299 -5.01 13.18 3.80
CA ILE A 299 -4.85 13.92 2.55
C ILE A 299 -4.39 12.95 1.47
N ILE A 300 -4.96 13.10 0.28
CA ILE A 300 -4.47 12.45 -0.92
C ILE A 300 -4.10 13.51 -1.95
N CYS A 301 -2.83 13.53 -2.36
CA CYS A 301 -2.33 14.35 -3.46
C CYS A 301 -2.36 13.50 -4.73
N LEU A 302 -3.17 13.89 -5.68
CA LEU A 302 -3.34 13.20 -6.95
C LEU A 302 -2.49 13.89 -8.02
N ASP A 303 -1.69 13.14 -8.75
CA ASP A 303 -1.19 13.61 -10.03
C ASP A 303 -2.33 13.62 -11.05
N LYS A 304 -2.26 14.52 -12.05
CA LYS A 304 -3.32 14.65 -13.05
C LYS A 304 -3.22 13.54 -14.10
N THR A 305 -2.07 13.47 -14.76
CA THR A 305 -1.85 12.62 -15.93
C THR A 305 -1.77 11.15 -15.54
N GLY A 306 -2.48 10.28 -16.26
CA GLY A 306 -2.50 8.84 -16.00
C GLY A 306 -3.24 8.40 -14.72
N THR A 307 -3.40 9.31 -13.75
CA THR A 307 -4.14 9.06 -12.49
C THR A 307 -5.59 9.52 -12.60
N ILE A 308 -5.81 10.82 -12.76
CA ILE A 308 -7.16 11.41 -12.90
C ILE A 308 -7.64 11.24 -14.33
N THR A 309 -6.74 11.41 -15.31
CA THR A 309 -7.04 11.36 -16.75
C THR A 309 -6.68 9.99 -17.34
N GLU A 310 -7.17 9.75 -18.57
CA GLU A 310 -6.92 8.49 -19.27
C GLU A 310 -5.49 8.35 -19.82
N ASN A 311 -4.67 9.42 -19.76
CA ASN A 311 -3.36 9.52 -20.40
C ASN A 311 -3.45 9.17 -21.90
N ARG A 312 -4.45 9.72 -22.54
CA ARG A 312 -4.74 9.57 -23.97
C ARG A 312 -5.23 10.89 -24.51
N MET A 313 -4.47 11.49 -25.43
CA MET A 313 -4.95 12.69 -26.09
C MET A 313 -6.08 12.34 -27.08
N GLU A 314 -7.16 13.09 -27.01
CA GLU A 314 -8.25 13.02 -27.97
C GLU A 314 -8.37 14.37 -28.68
N LEU A 315 -8.44 14.35 -30.02
CA LEU A 315 -8.79 15.54 -30.79
C LEU A 315 -10.27 15.84 -30.51
N SER A 316 -10.54 16.96 -29.84
CA SER A 316 -11.88 17.29 -29.35
C SER A 316 -12.53 18.44 -30.09
N ARG A 317 -11.76 19.45 -30.53
CA ARG A 317 -12.25 20.63 -31.22
C ARG A 317 -11.33 20.99 -32.39
N ILE A 318 -11.93 21.59 -33.38
CA ILE A 318 -11.22 22.20 -34.52
C ILE A 318 -11.73 23.63 -34.73
N PHE A 319 -10.86 24.48 -35.26
CA PHE A 319 -11.18 25.86 -35.61
C PHE A 319 -10.52 26.22 -36.92
N VAL A 320 -11.33 26.79 -37.90
CA VAL A 320 -10.85 27.38 -39.14
C VAL A 320 -11.25 28.85 -39.18
N LEU A 321 -10.44 29.67 -39.85
CA LEU A 321 -10.74 31.11 -39.98
C LEU A 321 -12.07 31.35 -40.69
N GLY A 322 -12.89 32.20 -40.05
CA GLY A 322 -14.24 32.53 -40.56
C GLY A 322 -15.30 31.51 -40.18
N GLY A 323 -14.96 30.45 -39.45
CA GLY A 323 -15.86 29.45 -38.91
C GLY A 323 -15.99 29.51 -37.37
N ASN A 324 -16.86 28.68 -36.84
CA ASN A 324 -16.99 28.47 -35.39
C ASN A 324 -16.04 27.36 -34.91
N ILE A 325 -15.80 27.30 -33.61
CA ILE A 325 -15.12 26.13 -32.97
C ILE A 325 -16.09 24.94 -33.00
N LEU A 326 -15.74 23.90 -33.77
CA LEU A 326 -16.56 22.71 -33.95
C LEU A 326 -16.06 21.54 -33.11
N PRO A 327 -16.99 20.75 -32.50
CA PRO A 327 -16.63 19.46 -31.90
C PRO A 327 -16.28 18.44 -32.98
N VAL A 328 -15.25 17.63 -32.75
CA VAL A 328 -14.80 16.60 -33.71
C VAL A 328 -15.86 15.50 -33.93
N GLU A 329 -16.71 15.25 -32.96
CA GLU A 329 -17.82 14.29 -33.04
C GLU A 329 -18.82 14.68 -34.17
N ASP A 330 -18.96 15.96 -34.45
CA ASP A 330 -19.86 16.50 -35.45
C ASP A 330 -19.21 16.62 -36.85
N ILE A 331 -17.90 16.35 -36.96
CA ILE A 331 -17.14 16.51 -38.23
C ILE A 331 -17.79 15.75 -39.40
N ASN A 332 -18.23 14.51 -39.16
CA ASN A 332 -18.85 13.69 -40.22
C ASN A 332 -20.14 14.29 -40.79
N ASN A 333 -20.85 15.12 -40.00
CA ASN A 333 -22.14 15.67 -40.34
C ASN A 333 -22.10 17.15 -40.77
N VAL A 334 -21.07 17.91 -40.36
CA VAL A 334 -21.03 19.39 -40.42
C VAL A 334 -19.73 19.91 -41.08
N ALA A 335 -18.72 19.05 -41.32
CA ALA A 335 -17.45 19.50 -41.85
C ALA A 335 -17.57 19.99 -43.32
N ASN A 336 -17.24 21.26 -43.52
CA ASN A 336 -17.00 21.86 -44.83
C ASN A 336 -15.64 21.43 -45.35
N ASP A 337 -15.33 21.76 -46.60
CA ASP A 337 -14.05 21.44 -47.25
C ASP A 337 -12.84 22.00 -46.49
N LYS A 338 -12.99 23.14 -45.83
CA LYS A 338 -11.90 23.78 -45.05
C LYS A 338 -11.50 22.97 -43.80
N GLU A 339 -12.46 22.39 -43.05
CA GLU A 339 -12.18 21.58 -41.88
C GLU A 339 -11.51 20.25 -42.26
N LYS A 340 -11.94 19.68 -43.42
CA LYS A 340 -11.29 18.49 -43.98
C LYS A 340 -9.88 18.79 -44.45
N GLU A 341 -9.65 19.91 -45.08
CA GLU A 341 -8.32 20.38 -45.50
C GLU A 341 -7.41 20.63 -44.33
N LEU A 342 -7.92 21.19 -43.21
CA LEU A 342 -7.17 21.38 -41.97
C LEU A 342 -6.69 20.03 -41.45
N LEU A 343 -7.57 19.02 -41.34
CA LEU A 343 -7.21 17.71 -40.82
C LEU A 343 -6.25 16.96 -41.74
N ALA A 344 -6.46 17.07 -43.09
CA ALA A 344 -5.54 16.50 -44.06
C ALA A 344 -4.15 17.15 -43.97
N THR A 345 -4.08 18.49 -43.84
CA THR A 345 -2.80 19.19 -43.65
C THR A 345 -2.10 18.76 -42.35
N ALA A 346 -2.85 18.60 -41.26
CA ALA A 346 -2.31 18.11 -40.00
C ALA A 346 -1.76 16.69 -40.10
N MET A 347 -2.42 15.85 -40.92
CA MET A 347 -1.95 14.49 -41.21
C MET A 347 -0.62 14.50 -41.99
N TRP A 348 -0.48 15.39 -43.00
CA TRP A 348 0.78 15.60 -43.68
C TRP A 348 1.91 16.15 -42.77
N ALA A 349 1.57 16.92 -41.75
CA ALA A 349 2.52 17.42 -40.76
C ALA A 349 2.81 16.41 -39.63
N SER A 350 2.31 15.18 -39.69
CA SER A 350 2.50 14.14 -38.70
C SER A 350 3.38 13.02 -39.22
N GLU A 351 4.10 12.37 -38.34
CA GLU A 351 4.94 11.22 -38.66
C GLU A 351 4.12 10.14 -39.42
N PRO A 352 4.73 9.46 -40.42
CA PRO A 352 4.08 8.32 -41.09
C PRO A 352 3.70 7.20 -40.09
N ILE A 353 4.55 6.99 -39.06
CA ILE A 353 4.31 6.06 -37.96
C ILE A 353 4.27 6.88 -36.69
N PRO A 354 3.10 7.28 -36.20
CA PRO A 354 2.98 8.18 -35.05
C PRO A 354 3.37 7.49 -33.75
N PHE A 355 4.19 8.14 -32.94
CA PHE A 355 4.54 7.73 -31.59
C PHE A 355 4.03 8.72 -30.52
N ASP A 356 3.83 9.98 -30.86
CA ASP A 356 3.22 10.98 -29.98
C ASP A 356 1.70 10.80 -29.88
N THR A 357 1.13 11.01 -28.70
CA THR A 357 -0.30 10.80 -28.43
C THR A 357 -1.21 11.77 -29.21
N MET A 358 -0.75 12.99 -29.50
CA MET A 358 -1.52 13.95 -30.33
C MET A 358 -1.48 13.55 -31.78
N GLU A 359 -0.35 13.05 -32.29
CA GLU A 359 -0.27 12.52 -33.65
C GLU A 359 -1.18 11.30 -33.83
N ILE A 360 -1.16 10.37 -32.88
CA ILE A 360 -2.09 9.22 -32.87
C ILE A 360 -3.56 9.70 -32.92
N ALA A 361 -3.89 10.78 -32.19
CA ALA A 361 -5.23 11.36 -32.23
C ALA A 361 -5.58 11.98 -33.59
N ILE A 362 -4.60 12.62 -34.29
CA ILE A 362 -4.78 13.15 -35.65
C ILE A 362 -5.02 11.98 -36.61
N HIS A 363 -4.17 10.93 -36.56
CA HIS A 363 -4.33 9.75 -37.42
C HIS A 363 -5.71 9.10 -37.24
N ASN A 364 -6.13 8.87 -36.01
CA ASN A 364 -7.45 8.29 -35.69
C ASN A 364 -8.63 9.16 -36.19
N ALA A 365 -8.49 10.48 -36.18
CA ALA A 365 -9.49 11.39 -36.68
C ALA A 365 -9.52 11.41 -38.24
N TYR A 366 -8.32 11.38 -38.84
CA TYR A 366 -8.17 11.33 -40.31
C TYR A 366 -8.74 10.05 -40.88
N GLU A 367 -8.40 8.87 -40.36
CA GLU A 367 -8.89 7.57 -40.83
C GLU A 367 -10.43 7.45 -40.81
N LYS A 368 -11.10 8.15 -39.90
CA LYS A 368 -12.56 8.18 -39.83
C LYS A 368 -13.20 8.98 -40.97
N LEU A 369 -12.50 10.00 -41.48
CA LEU A 369 -13.01 10.91 -42.51
C LEU A 369 -12.54 10.54 -43.91
N PHE A 370 -11.33 10.00 -44.03
CA PHE A 370 -10.66 9.69 -45.28
C PHE A 370 -10.41 8.18 -45.40
N PRO A 371 -11.14 7.47 -46.25
CA PRO A 371 -11.00 6.02 -46.40
C PRO A 371 -9.69 5.59 -47.05
N ILE A 372 -8.97 6.51 -47.70
CA ILE A 372 -7.69 6.28 -48.39
C ILE A 372 -6.68 7.28 -47.86
N ASP A 373 -5.51 6.79 -47.44
CA ASP A 373 -4.37 7.62 -47.04
C ASP A 373 -3.56 7.96 -48.30
N GLU A 374 -3.66 9.21 -48.75
CA GLU A 374 -2.98 9.73 -49.94
C GLU A 374 -1.46 9.78 -49.79
N ARG A 375 -0.91 9.72 -48.58
CA ARG A 375 0.55 9.74 -48.31
C ARG A 375 1.27 8.51 -48.85
N LYS A 376 0.56 7.43 -49.19
CA LYS A 376 1.17 6.21 -49.77
C LYS A 376 1.86 6.44 -51.10
N ASP A 377 1.44 7.46 -51.83
CA ASP A 377 2.01 7.81 -53.15
C ASP A 377 3.15 8.84 -53.05
N TYR A 378 3.46 9.26 -51.83
CA TYR A 378 4.52 10.24 -51.54
C TYR A 378 5.59 9.65 -50.63
N SER A 379 6.79 10.20 -50.72
CA SER A 379 7.91 9.94 -49.80
C SER A 379 8.30 11.20 -49.04
N MET A 380 8.68 11.09 -47.79
CA MET A 380 9.25 12.20 -47.04
C MET A 380 10.63 12.51 -47.56
N VAL A 381 10.79 13.70 -48.19
CA VAL A 381 12.05 14.13 -48.79
C VAL A 381 12.89 15.02 -47.90
N HIS A 382 12.26 15.68 -46.94
CA HIS A 382 12.93 16.47 -45.92
C HIS A 382 12.06 16.61 -44.67
N GLU A 383 12.72 16.64 -43.50
CA GLU A 383 12.07 16.83 -42.20
C GLU A 383 12.78 17.96 -41.45
N TYR A 384 12.01 18.89 -40.89
CA TYR A 384 12.47 19.81 -39.87
C TYR A 384 11.89 19.35 -38.53
N PRO A 385 12.71 18.82 -37.61
CA PRO A 385 12.25 18.31 -36.33
C PRO A 385 11.63 19.43 -35.47
N LEU A 386 11.00 19.03 -34.39
CA LEU A 386 10.39 19.96 -33.42
C LEU A 386 11.46 20.89 -32.84
N ASP A 387 11.48 22.15 -33.28
CA ASP A 387 12.45 23.17 -32.86
C ASP A 387 11.83 24.57 -32.93
N GLY A 388 12.56 25.55 -32.38
CA GLY A 388 12.18 26.97 -32.37
C GLY A 388 11.54 27.41 -31.04
N ARG A 389 11.35 28.73 -30.96
CA ARG A 389 10.65 29.37 -29.84
C ARG A 389 9.70 30.42 -30.40
N PRO A 390 8.40 30.14 -30.51
CA PRO A 390 7.68 28.91 -30.10
C PRO A 390 7.99 27.67 -30.95
N PRO A 391 7.83 26.44 -30.40
CA PRO A 391 8.22 25.19 -31.09
C PRO A 391 7.24 24.81 -32.20
N MET A 392 7.77 24.34 -33.33
CA MET A 392 7.02 23.80 -34.46
C MET A 392 7.84 22.72 -35.18
N MET A 393 7.19 21.89 -35.99
CA MET A 393 7.82 20.90 -36.86
C MET A 393 7.20 21.00 -38.26
N THR A 394 7.98 20.67 -39.30
CA THR A 394 7.57 20.76 -40.71
C THR A 394 8.04 19.54 -41.46
N HIS A 395 7.11 18.86 -42.15
CA HIS A 395 7.41 17.75 -43.06
C HIS A 395 7.25 18.18 -44.52
N VAL A 396 8.16 17.68 -45.36
CA VAL A 396 8.16 17.89 -46.79
C VAL A 396 8.03 16.53 -47.45
N PHE A 397 6.94 16.34 -48.20
CA PHE A 397 6.68 15.13 -48.95
C PHE A 397 6.77 15.43 -50.45
N GLY A 398 7.31 14.52 -51.25
CA GLY A 398 7.38 14.59 -52.70
C GLY A 398 6.88 13.30 -53.34
N ASN A 399 6.22 13.42 -54.52
CA ASN A 399 5.84 12.28 -55.33
C ASN A 399 6.72 12.11 -56.56
N GLN A 400 6.50 11.06 -57.32
CA GLN A 400 7.26 10.81 -58.58
C GLN A 400 6.93 11.80 -59.69
N GLU A 401 5.82 12.52 -59.61
CA GLU A 401 5.37 13.52 -60.60
C GLU A 401 6.00 14.90 -60.31
N GLY A 402 6.68 15.06 -59.19
CA GLY A 402 7.38 16.29 -58.80
C GLY A 402 6.52 17.23 -57.94
N ASP A 403 5.34 16.79 -57.49
CA ASP A 403 4.53 17.56 -56.55
C ASP A 403 5.16 17.54 -55.16
N ILE A 404 5.22 18.69 -54.50
CA ILE A 404 5.76 18.87 -53.17
C ILE A 404 4.67 19.38 -52.22
N ILE A 405 4.49 18.69 -51.11
CA ILE A 405 3.60 19.08 -50.01
C ILE A 405 4.46 19.44 -48.78
N ILE A 406 4.32 20.69 -48.33
CA ILE A 406 5.00 21.19 -47.13
C ILE A 406 3.96 21.50 -46.07
N ALA A 407 3.91 20.71 -45.02
CA ALA A 407 2.94 20.86 -43.93
C ALA A 407 3.63 21.02 -42.60
N ALA A 408 3.13 21.94 -41.79
CA ALA A 408 3.67 22.23 -40.46
C ALA A 408 2.60 22.18 -39.40
N LYS A 409 2.99 21.75 -38.20
CA LYS A 409 2.20 21.86 -36.99
C LYS A 409 3.08 22.29 -35.81
N GLY A 410 2.49 22.91 -34.80
CA GLY A 410 3.25 23.34 -33.61
C GLY A 410 2.46 24.28 -32.72
N ALA A 411 3.19 25.04 -31.93
CA ALA A 411 2.57 26.05 -31.08
C ALA A 411 1.79 27.05 -31.95
N PRO A 412 0.55 27.39 -31.63
CA PRO A 412 -0.29 28.28 -32.44
C PRO A 412 0.40 29.58 -32.78
N GLU A 413 1.13 30.16 -31.84
CA GLU A 413 1.86 31.42 -31.98
C GLU A 413 2.95 31.35 -33.09
N ALA A 414 3.62 30.18 -33.21
CA ALA A 414 4.63 29.98 -34.23
C ALA A 414 3.95 30.06 -35.63
N LEU A 415 2.89 29.29 -35.88
CA LEU A 415 2.23 29.23 -37.16
C LEU A 415 1.49 30.54 -37.50
N ILE A 416 0.84 31.19 -36.53
CA ILE A 416 0.15 32.48 -36.68
C ILE A 416 1.17 33.57 -37.05
N ASN A 417 2.34 33.63 -36.41
CA ASN A 417 3.35 34.64 -36.65
C ASN A 417 4.04 34.47 -38.02
N LEU A 418 4.28 33.23 -38.46
CA LEU A 418 4.91 32.89 -39.74
C LEU A 418 3.92 32.82 -40.90
N SER A 419 2.64 33.08 -40.64
CA SER A 419 1.58 33.00 -41.65
C SER A 419 1.42 34.29 -42.46
N THR A 420 0.70 34.14 -43.59
CA THR A 420 0.31 35.26 -44.47
C THR A 420 -0.98 35.96 -44.02
N LEU A 421 -1.45 35.73 -42.76
CA LEU A 421 -2.66 36.31 -42.21
C LEU A 421 -2.55 37.84 -42.03
N THR A 422 -3.66 38.52 -42.25
CA THR A 422 -3.81 39.93 -41.89
C THR A 422 -3.84 40.12 -40.37
N ASP A 423 -3.59 41.31 -39.87
CA ASP A 423 -3.61 41.60 -38.41
C ASP A 423 -4.99 41.30 -37.79
N THR A 424 -6.08 41.49 -38.55
CA THR A 424 -7.44 41.17 -38.09
C THR A 424 -7.62 39.65 -37.96
N GLU A 425 -7.16 38.88 -38.93
CA GLU A 425 -7.22 37.42 -38.89
C GLU A 425 -6.33 36.83 -37.80
N LYS A 426 -5.12 37.39 -37.60
CA LYS A 426 -4.26 37.01 -36.44
C LYS A 426 -4.94 37.24 -35.09
N LYS A 427 -5.68 38.35 -34.97
CA LYS A 427 -6.42 38.63 -33.75
C LYS A 427 -7.52 37.59 -33.51
N ILE A 428 -8.31 37.27 -34.54
CA ILE A 428 -9.36 36.24 -34.46
C ILE A 428 -8.76 34.86 -34.07
N ALA A 429 -7.66 34.47 -34.71
CA ALA A 429 -6.97 33.21 -34.42
C ALA A 429 -6.46 33.17 -32.97
N ASN A 430 -5.86 34.26 -32.48
CA ASN A 430 -5.39 34.35 -31.09
C ASN A 430 -6.55 34.33 -30.06
N GLU A 431 -7.67 34.99 -30.35
CA GLU A 431 -8.88 34.89 -29.52
C GLU A 431 -9.40 33.47 -29.44
N ALA A 432 -9.39 32.71 -30.54
CA ALA A 432 -9.76 31.29 -30.54
C ALA A 432 -8.76 30.43 -29.72
N VAL A 433 -7.46 30.73 -29.82
CA VAL A 433 -6.44 30.06 -28.97
C VAL A 433 -6.72 30.27 -27.48
N VAL A 434 -7.01 31.50 -27.09
CA VAL A 434 -7.33 31.85 -25.68
C VAL A 434 -8.60 31.13 -25.23
N ASP A 435 -9.68 31.18 -26.02
CA ASP A 435 -10.96 30.51 -25.69
C ASP A 435 -10.81 29.00 -25.52
N LEU A 436 -10.03 28.35 -26.41
CA LEU A 436 -9.74 26.94 -26.31
C LEU A 436 -8.85 26.59 -25.12
N SER A 437 -7.80 27.40 -24.88
CA SER A 437 -6.88 27.19 -23.78
C SER A 437 -7.55 27.38 -22.41
N ASP A 438 -8.42 28.39 -22.26
CA ASP A 438 -9.21 28.65 -21.05
C ASP A 438 -10.19 27.48 -20.73
N LYS A 439 -10.62 26.77 -21.76
CA LYS A 439 -11.44 25.55 -21.63
C LYS A 439 -10.60 24.30 -21.34
N GLY A 440 -9.28 24.43 -21.23
CA GLY A 440 -8.37 23.35 -20.84
C GLY A 440 -7.86 22.50 -22.00
N TYR A 441 -8.09 22.91 -23.25
CA TYR A 441 -7.55 22.20 -24.40
C TYR A 441 -6.07 22.54 -24.64
N ARG A 442 -5.32 21.55 -25.11
CA ARG A 442 -3.99 21.75 -25.69
C ARG A 442 -4.16 22.06 -27.16
N VAL A 443 -3.70 23.23 -27.59
CA VAL A 443 -3.96 23.74 -28.93
C VAL A 443 -2.70 23.63 -29.80
N LEU A 444 -2.85 23.10 -31.02
CA LEU A 444 -1.83 23.12 -32.07
C LEU A 444 -2.33 23.98 -33.25
N GLY A 445 -1.44 24.81 -33.76
CA GLY A 445 -1.63 25.46 -35.06
C GLY A 445 -1.20 24.54 -36.19
N VAL A 446 -1.86 24.68 -37.37
CA VAL A 446 -1.56 23.90 -38.58
C VAL A 446 -1.43 24.86 -39.74
N GLY A 447 -0.42 24.66 -40.57
CA GLY A 447 -0.16 25.46 -41.73
C GLY A 447 0.45 24.68 -42.90
N GLN A 448 0.24 25.16 -44.11
CA GLN A 448 0.82 24.60 -45.31
C GLN A 448 1.66 25.68 -46.01
N ALA A 449 2.83 25.34 -46.51
CA ALA A 449 3.66 26.25 -47.28
C ALA A 449 3.77 25.79 -48.72
N ILE A 450 3.98 26.77 -49.64
CA ILE A 450 4.36 26.53 -51.03
C ILE A 450 5.81 26.99 -51.18
N PHE A 451 6.61 26.15 -51.77
CA PHE A 451 8.02 26.45 -52.05
C PHE A 451 8.35 26.22 -53.52
N SER A 452 9.03 27.19 -54.10
CA SER A 452 9.47 27.16 -55.47
C SER A 452 10.95 27.55 -55.58
N GLY A 453 11.82 26.69 -55.07
CA GLY A 453 13.26 26.87 -55.04
C GLY A 453 13.99 25.55 -55.24
N ASP A 454 15.30 25.62 -55.63
CA ASP A 454 16.12 24.42 -55.88
C ASP A 454 16.60 23.73 -54.60
N HIS A 455 16.62 24.46 -53.49
CA HIS A 455 17.06 23.91 -52.16
C HIS A 455 16.16 24.41 -51.06
N PHE A 456 15.74 23.51 -50.17
CA PHE A 456 14.94 23.86 -49.00
C PHE A 456 15.72 24.81 -48.04
N PRO A 457 15.01 25.73 -47.37
CA PRO A 457 15.62 26.64 -46.40
C PRO A 457 16.40 25.88 -45.28
N ARG A 458 17.39 26.56 -44.70
CA ARG A 458 18.14 25.95 -43.57
C ARG A 458 17.27 25.77 -42.32
N THR A 459 16.30 26.65 -42.11
CA THR A 459 15.41 26.63 -40.99
C THR A 459 13.94 26.70 -41.42
N GLN A 460 13.08 25.99 -40.71
CA GLN A 460 11.63 25.97 -41.00
C GLN A 460 10.96 27.34 -40.81
N GLN A 461 11.58 28.26 -40.06
CA GLN A 461 11.06 29.61 -39.81
C GLN A 461 11.20 30.53 -41.03
N GLU A 462 11.90 30.13 -42.08
CA GLU A 462 12.06 30.87 -43.31
C GLU A 462 10.87 30.64 -44.27
N PHE A 463 10.05 29.61 -44.05
CA PHE A 463 8.81 29.39 -44.80
C PHE A 463 7.74 30.42 -44.42
N LYS A 464 6.91 30.76 -45.43
CA LYS A 464 5.66 31.50 -45.24
C LYS A 464 4.50 30.53 -45.31
N PHE A 465 3.80 30.37 -44.24
CA PHE A 465 2.69 29.42 -44.16
C PHE A 465 1.33 30.04 -44.44
N ASN A 466 0.51 29.30 -45.19
CA ASN A 466 -0.93 29.51 -45.25
C ASN A 466 -1.51 28.83 -44.02
N PHE A 467 -1.96 29.61 -43.04
CA PHE A 467 -2.57 29.10 -41.82
C PHE A 467 -3.91 28.42 -42.12
N LYS A 468 -4.01 27.12 -41.79
CA LYS A 468 -5.22 26.32 -42.04
C LYS A 468 -6.21 26.36 -40.86
N GLY A 469 -5.71 26.42 -39.64
CA GLY A 469 -6.53 26.46 -38.44
C GLY A 469 -5.86 25.93 -37.18
N LEU A 470 -6.69 25.61 -36.20
CA LEU A 470 -6.27 25.08 -34.89
C LEU A 470 -6.90 23.72 -34.63
N LEU A 471 -6.12 22.83 -34.04
CA LEU A 471 -6.55 21.56 -33.51
C LEU A 471 -6.46 21.63 -31.97
N ALA A 472 -7.52 21.24 -31.27
CA ALA A 472 -7.60 21.30 -29.83
C ALA A 472 -7.80 19.90 -29.24
N PHE A 473 -6.85 19.52 -28.38
CA PHE A 473 -6.74 18.20 -27.79
C PHE A 473 -7.08 18.27 -26.30
N LEU A 474 -7.68 17.20 -25.80
CA LEU A 474 -7.98 17.01 -24.39
C LEU A 474 -7.53 15.62 -23.97
N ASP A 475 -6.93 15.51 -22.80
CA ASP A 475 -6.77 14.24 -22.07
C ASP A 475 -7.97 14.11 -21.12
N PRO A 476 -9.00 13.31 -21.46
CA PRO A 476 -10.26 13.29 -20.70
C PRO A 476 -10.07 12.69 -19.32
N PRO A 477 -10.78 13.21 -18.30
CA PRO A 477 -10.81 12.56 -17.00
C PRO A 477 -11.52 11.21 -17.08
N LYS A 478 -11.05 10.23 -16.30
CA LYS A 478 -11.71 8.93 -16.17
C LYS A 478 -13.13 9.11 -15.62
N LYS A 479 -14.09 8.38 -16.16
CA LYS A 479 -15.53 8.56 -15.87
C LYS A 479 -15.91 8.38 -14.41
N ASN A 480 -15.20 7.53 -13.66
CA ASN A 480 -15.49 7.20 -12.27
C ASN A 480 -14.87 8.18 -11.25
N ILE A 481 -14.02 9.13 -11.66
CA ILE A 481 -13.31 10.02 -10.75
C ILE A 481 -14.23 10.85 -9.86
N PRO A 482 -15.34 11.46 -10.33
CA PRO A 482 -16.23 12.22 -9.44
C PRO A 482 -16.76 11.39 -8.27
N GLU A 483 -17.16 10.13 -8.51
CA GLU A 483 -17.65 9.20 -7.47
C GLU A 483 -16.54 8.78 -6.50
N VAL A 484 -15.33 8.61 -7.00
CA VAL A 484 -14.14 8.30 -6.19
C VAL A 484 -13.81 9.47 -5.26
N LEU A 485 -13.86 10.72 -5.78
CA LEU A 485 -13.64 11.91 -4.97
C LEU A 485 -14.70 12.07 -3.88
N ASP A 486 -15.98 11.84 -4.19
CA ASP A 486 -17.05 11.87 -3.20
C ASP A 486 -16.82 10.81 -2.10
N SER A 487 -16.32 9.64 -2.46
CA SER A 487 -15.98 8.57 -1.52
C SER A 487 -14.84 9.00 -0.58
N PHE A 488 -13.81 9.70 -1.07
CA PHE A 488 -12.76 10.26 -0.23
C PHE A 488 -13.30 11.34 0.71
N TYR A 489 -14.12 12.26 0.21
CA TYR A 489 -14.71 13.32 1.04
C TYR A 489 -15.62 12.76 2.13
N ASN A 490 -16.43 11.75 1.83
CA ASN A 490 -17.26 11.07 2.82
C ASN A 490 -16.42 10.36 3.88
N ALA A 491 -15.26 9.85 3.48
CA ALA A 491 -14.29 9.26 4.40
C ALA A 491 -13.48 10.31 5.20
N GLY A 492 -13.75 11.62 5.01
CA GLY A 492 -13.05 12.72 5.69
C GLY A 492 -11.62 12.92 5.20
N ILE A 493 -11.33 12.58 3.94
CA ILE A 493 -10.02 12.72 3.30
C ILE A 493 -10.07 13.93 2.37
N ASP A 494 -9.14 14.87 2.56
CA ASP A 494 -8.97 16.01 1.68
C ASP A 494 -8.22 15.60 0.42
N VAL A 495 -8.73 16.03 -0.74
CA VAL A 495 -8.13 15.74 -2.03
C VAL A 495 -7.44 16.98 -2.58
N LYS A 496 -6.20 16.82 -3.04
CA LYS A 496 -5.39 17.86 -3.68
C LYS A 496 -4.88 17.36 -5.02
N ILE A 497 -4.71 18.27 -5.98
CA ILE A 497 -4.06 17.98 -7.27
C ILE A 497 -2.67 18.59 -7.26
N ALA A 498 -1.64 17.83 -7.65
CA ALA A 498 -0.26 18.29 -7.77
C ALA A 498 0.31 17.84 -9.11
N THR A 499 0.30 18.72 -10.11
CA THR A 499 0.65 18.39 -11.50
C THR A 499 1.70 19.32 -12.08
N GLY A 500 2.49 18.82 -13.04
CA GLY A 500 3.40 19.63 -13.86
C GLY A 500 2.70 20.55 -14.87
N ASP A 501 1.41 20.32 -15.13
CA ASP A 501 0.64 21.07 -16.12
C ASP A 501 0.41 22.54 -15.72
N ASN A 502 -0.03 23.33 -16.71
CA ASN A 502 -0.43 24.72 -16.52
C ASN A 502 -1.72 24.84 -15.68
N THR A 503 -1.98 26.05 -15.21
CA THR A 503 -3.10 26.35 -14.32
C THR A 503 -4.44 26.18 -15.03
N GLU A 504 -4.57 26.66 -16.24
CA GLU A 504 -5.80 26.71 -17.02
C GLU A 504 -6.35 25.29 -17.28
N THR A 505 -5.49 24.42 -17.81
CA THR A 505 -5.84 23.00 -18.06
C THR A 505 -6.21 22.27 -16.77
N THR A 506 -5.46 22.53 -15.68
CA THR A 506 -5.70 21.87 -14.39
C THR A 506 -7.04 22.32 -13.78
N LEU A 507 -7.37 23.61 -13.85
CA LEU A 507 -8.66 24.14 -13.39
C LEU A 507 -9.84 23.61 -14.21
N ALA A 508 -9.67 23.46 -15.52
CA ALA A 508 -10.71 22.88 -16.38
C ALA A 508 -11.00 21.41 -15.97
N ILE A 509 -9.98 20.58 -15.83
CA ILE A 509 -10.13 19.20 -15.35
C ILE A 509 -10.73 19.16 -13.94
N ALA A 510 -10.27 20.03 -13.02
CA ALA A 510 -10.78 20.10 -11.66
C ALA A 510 -12.28 20.42 -11.59
N ARG A 511 -12.78 21.28 -12.51
CA ARG A 511 -14.22 21.56 -12.66
C ARG A 511 -14.99 20.33 -13.16
N MET A 512 -14.47 19.64 -14.18
CA MET A 512 -15.08 18.43 -14.75
C MET A 512 -15.26 17.32 -13.72
N ILE A 513 -14.26 17.12 -12.86
CA ILE A 513 -14.28 16.09 -11.81
C ILE A 513 -14.95 16.54 -10.50
N LYS A 514 -15.47 17.77 -10.43
CA LYS A 514 -16.12 18.36 -9.25
C LYS A 514 -15.22 18.41 -8.02
N LEU A 515 -13.94 18.75 -8.19
CA LEU A 515 -13.02 18.93 -7.07
C LEU A 515 -13.51 20.03 -6.14
N ARG A 516 -13.43 19.85 -4.82
CA ARG A 516 -13.77 20.89 -3.83
C ARG A 516 -12.63 21.90 -3.68
N GLY A 517 -12.95 23.16 -3.45
CA GLY A 517 -11.97 24.22 -3.16
C GLY A 517 -11.14 24.68 -4.36
N ILE A 518 -11.70 24.73 -5.56
CA ILE A 518 -11.03 25.10 -6.82
C ILE A 518 -10.50 26.55 -6.81
N GLY A 519 -11.04 27.44 -5.95
CA GLY A 519 -10.67 28.87 -5.90
C GLY A 519 -9.25 29.15 -5.40
N ASN A 520 -8.61 28.19 -4.72
CA ASN A 520 -7.29 28.36 -4.15
C ASN A 520 -6.29 27.45 -4.87
N TYR A 521 -5.32 28.07 -5.56
CA TYR A 521 -4.26 27.36 -6.28
C TYR A 521 -2.92 28.08 -6.17
N THR A 522 -1.84 27.31 -6.26
CA THR A 522 -0.45 27.83 -6.19
C THR A 522 0.42 27.08 -7.21
N ASN A 523 1.41 27.75 -7.79
CA ASN A 523 2.36 27.12 -8.71
C ASN A 523 3.66 26.66 -8.02
N GLY A 524 4.44 25.82 -8.70
CA GLY A 524 5.67 25.22 -8.17
C GLY A 524 6.75 26.25 -7.83
N GLU A 525 6.93 27.32 -8.64
CA GLU A 525 7.92 28.37 -8.38
C GLU A 525 7.62 29.10 -7.06
N LYS A 526 6.34 29.42 -6.83
CA LYS A 526 5.91 30.06 -5.59
C LYS A 526 6.11 29.13 -4.38
N ILE A 527 5.86 27.81 -4.52
CA ILE A 527 6.15 26.82 -3.49
C ILE A 527 7.63 26.85 -3.10
N MET A 528 8.53 26.94 -4.08
CA MET A 528 9.98 26.96 -3.81
C MET A 528 10.44 28.22 -3.08
N SER A 529 9.82 29.36 -3.35
CA SER A 529 10.18 30.64 -2.74
C SER A 529 9.62 30.85 -1.33
N MET A 530 8.64 30.01 -0.88
CA MET A 530 8.02 30.14 0.45
C MET A 530 8.95 29.63 1.56
N ASP A 531 8.87 30.30 2.72
CA ASP A 531 9.37 29.79 4.00
C ASP A 531 8.50 28.64 4.53
N ASP A 532 9.01 27.88 5.47
CA ASP A 532 8.33 26.67 6.01
C ASP A 532 6.96 26.97 6.63
N SER A 533 6.78 28.13 7.23
CA SER A 533 5.53 28.51 7.90
C SER A 533 4.43 28.83 6.89
N SER A 534 4.72 29.71 5.93
CA SER A 534 3.81 30.10 4.84
C SER A 534 3.49 28.90 3.93
N LEU A 535 4.49 28.03 3.73
CA LEU A 535 4.28 26.80 2.95
C LEU A 535 3.30 25.84 3.62
N LYS A 536 3.42 25.60 4.93
CA LYS A 536 2.48 24.74 5.68
C LYS A 536 1.06 25.26 5.60
N GLU A 537 0.86 26.58 5.76
CA GLU A 537 -0.45 27.19 5.65
C GLU A 537 -1.02 27.03 4.23
N THR A 538 -0.24 27.36 3.21
CA THR A 538 -0.63 27.24 1.81
C THR A 538 -0.93 25.78 1.43
N ALA A 539 -0.08 24.84 1.86
CA ALA A 539 -0.26 23.40 1.60
C ALA A 539 -1.56 22.85 2.20
N LEU A 540 -2.01 23.38 3.35
CA LEU A 540 -3.29 22.98 3.95
C LEU A 540 -4.50 23.67 3.30
N ARG A 541 -4.37 24.94 2.94
CA ARG A 541 -5.46 25.79 2.40
C ARG A 541 -5.76 25.46 0.94
N ASP A 542 -4.73 25.34 0.09
CA ASP A 542 -4.89 25.22 -1.36
C ASP A 542 -5.09 23.76 -1.76
N ASN A 543 -5.94 23.51 -2.77
CA ASN A 543 -6.24 22.17 -3.26
C ASN A 543 -5.69 21.89 -4.67
N ILE A 544 -5.13 22.89 -5.34
CA ILE A 544 -4.58 22.78 -6.68
C ILE A 544 -3.16 23.36 -6.70
N PHE A 545 -2.20 22.53 -7.15
CA PHE A 545 -0.80 22.89 -7.30
C PHE A 545 -0.37 22.59 -8.74
N THR A 546 -0.01 23.65 -9.48
CA THR A 546 0.28 23.60 -10.93
C THR A 546 1.75 23.85 -11.21
N ARG A 547 2.23 23.49 -12.39
CA ARG A 547 3.65 23.62 -12.80
C ARG A 547 4.60 23.08 -11.74
N MET A 548 4.24 21.93 -11.18
CA MET A 548 5.00 21.28 -10.11
C MET A 548 6.11 20.42 -10.72
N PHE A 549 7.35 20.79 -10.50
CA PHE A 549 8.52 19.98 -10.81
C PHE A 549 8.89 19.09 -9.59
N PRO A 550 9.80 18.11 -9.73
CA PRO A 550 10.07 17.09 -8.70
C PRO A 550 10.34 17.66 -7.30
N GLU A 551 11.18 18.70 -7.21
CA GLU A 551 11.58 19.32 -5.94
C GLU A 551 10.39 20.05 -5.29
N ALA A 552 9.53 20.71 -6.08
CA ALA A 552 8.33 21.38 -5.58
C ALA A 552 7.31 20.36 -5.06
N LYS A 553 7.10 19.20 -5.76
CA LYS A 553 6.25 18.11 -5.28
C LYS A 553 6.79 17.55 -3.96
N LEU A 554 8.08 17.28 -3.86
CA LEU A 554 8.73 16.83 -2.63
C LEU A 554 8.56 17.81 -1.47
N LYS A 555 8.77 19.10 -1.72
CA LYS A 555 8.65 20.17 -0.72
C LYS A 555 7.21 20.28 -0.19
N LEU A 556 6.20 20.17 -1.07
CA LEU A 556 4.77 20.15 -0.71
C LEU A 556 4.45 18.94 0.20
N ILE A 557 4.86 17.73 -0.17
CA ILE A 557 4.61 16.51 0.60
C ILE A 557 5.23 16.62 2.00
N ASN A 558 6.48 17.10 2.08
CA ASN A 558 7.15 17.29 3.36
C ASN A 558 6.45 18.32 4.25
N ALA A 559 5.93 19.41 3.67
CA ALA A 559 5.15 20.41 4.41
C ALA A 559 3.84 19.86 4.98
N LEU A 560 3.12 19.04 4.21
CA LEU A 560 1.91 18.35 4.66
C LEU A 560 2.20 17.37 5.80
N LYS A 561 3.27 16.58 5.69
CA LYS A 561 3.72 15.68 6.76
C LYS A 561 4.15 16.43 8.02
N ALA A 562 4.90 17.52 7.87
CA ALA A 562 5.32 18.38 8.98
C ALA A 562 4.14 19.10 9.67
N SER A 563 2.98 19.16 9.02
CA SER A 563 1.71 19.63 9.59
C SER A 563 0.94 18.52 10.33
N GLY A 564 1.55 17.35 10.55
CA GLY A 564 0.95 16.22 11.26
C GLY A 564 -0.08 15.43 10.43
N LYS A 565 -0.11 15.61 9.12
CA LYS A 565 -1.04 14.88 8.22
C LYS A 565 -0.42 13.61 7.70
N ILE A 566 -1.22 12.55 7.63
CA ILE A 566 -0.87 11.31 6.92
C ILE A 566 -1.25 11.51 5.46
N THR A 567 -0.23 11.67 4.63
CA THR A 567 -0.37 12.08 3.23
C THR A 567 -0.14 10.89 2.30
N ALA A 568 -1.11 10.64 1.42
CA ALA A 568 -0.94 9.78 0.25
C ALA A 568 -0.55 10.65 -0.96
N MET A 569 0.32 10.12 -1.83
CA MET A 569 0.71 10.75 -3.10
C MET A 569 0.60 9.73 -4.23
N THR A 570 -0.12 10.08 -5.29
CA THR A 570 -0.14 9.27 -6.53
C THR A 570 0.79 9.88 -7.57
N GLY A 571 1.39 9.05 -8.39
CA GLY A 571 2.20 9.46 -9.52
C GLY A 571 2.55 8.27 -10.40
N ASP A 572 2.80 8.51 -11.69
CA ASP A 572 3.15 7.50 -12.69
C ASP A 572 4.49 7.79 -13.39
N GLY A 573 4.98 9.02 -13.29
CA GLY A 573 6.20 9.49 -13.95
C GLY A 573 7.46 9.40 -13.10
N VAL A 574 8.60 9.55 -13.78
CA VAL A 574 9.93 9.64 -13.14
C VAL A 574 10.00 10.82 -12.18
N ASN A 575 9.36 11.92 -12.55
CA ASN A 575 9.32 13.18 -11.79
C ASN A 575 8.62 13.06 -10.43
N ASP A 576 7.80 12.04 -10.23
CA ASP A 576 7.08 11.80 -8.99
C ASP A 576 7.86 10.99 -7.96
N GLY A 577 8.92 10.31 -8.38
CA GLY A 577 9.71 9.40 -7.55
C GLY A 577 10.07 9.95 -6.17
N PRO A 578 10.69 11.14 -6.07
CA PRO A 578 11.05 11.75 -4.77
C PRO A 578 9.84 12.00 -3.87
N ALA A 579 8.73 12.51 -4.41
CA ALA A 579 7.49 12.79 -3.67
C ALA A 579 6.78 11.50 -3.23
N LEU A 580 6.73 10.48 -4.10
CA LEU A 580 6.19 9.15 -3.80
C LEU A 580 6.94 8.49 -2.63
N ARG A 581 8.26 8.54 -2.65
CA ARG A 581 9.10 7.98 -1.58
C ARG A 581 8.96 8.75 -0.26
N ALA A 582 8.78 10.05 -0.33
CA ALA A 582 8.64 10.91 0.86
C ALA A 582 7.26 10.82 1.50
N ALA A 583 6.20 10.49 0.75
CA ALA A 583 4.84 10.36 1.25
C ALA A 583 4.72 9.21 2.27
N ASN A 584 3.72 9.30 3.18
CA ASN A 584 3.39 8.18 4.06
C ASN A 584 2.87 6.97 3.27
N ILE A 585 2.17 7.26 2.15
CA ILE A 585 1.62 6.28 1.23
C ILE A 585 1.94 6.76 -0.20
N GLY A 586 3.04 6.29 -0.77
CA GLY A 586 3.33 6.49 -2.19
C GLY A 586 2.55 5.48 -3.02
N VAL A 587 1.82 5.92 -4.02
CA VAL A 587 0.95 5.10 -4.86
C VAL A 587 1.34 5.26 -6.32
N SER A 588 1.68 4.17 -7.00
CA SER A 588 1.92 4.18 -8.44
C SER A 588 0.87 3.36 -9.20
N MET A 589 0.74 3.68 -10.48
CA MET A 589 -0.09 2.91 -11.41
C MET A 589 0.66 1.65 -11.87
N GLY A 590 -0.04 0.54 -12.06
CA GLY A 590 0.57 -0.75 -12.36
C GLY A 590 1.09 -0.84 -13.80
N SER A 591 0.20 -0.75 -14.79
CA SER A 591 0.56 -0.92 -16.20
C SER A 591 1.11 0.35 -16.85
N LYS A 592 0.73 1.54 -16.36
CA LYS A 592 1.14 2.84 -16.93
C LYS A 592 2.29 3.51 -16.18
N GLY A 593 2.53 3.13 -14.92
CA GLY A 593 3.58 3.74 -14.10
C GLY A 593 4.98 3.33 -14.55
N SER A 594 5.90 4.31 -14.59
CA SER A 594 7.33 4.04 -14.84
C SER A 594 7.91 3.13 -13.75
N GLU A 595 8.94 2.37 -14.06
CA GLU A 595 9.60 1.49 -13.09
C GLU A 595 10.13 2.28 -11.88
N ILE A 596 10.58 3.53 -12.11
CA ILE A 596 11.02 4.44 -11.03
C ILE A 596 9.86 4.78 -10.10
N ALA A 597 8.70 5.16 -10.64
CA ALA A 597 7.51 5.44 -9.82
C ALA A 597 7.07 4.19 -9.04
N LYS A 598 7.07 3.02 -9.68
CA LYS A 598 6.78 1.75 -9.02
C LYS A 598 7.78 1.44 -7.91
N GLN A 599 9.08 1.62 -8.14
CA GLN A 599 10.12 1.38 -7.12
C GLN A 599 10.03 2.35 -5.95
N ALA A 600 9.75 3.62 -6.20
CA ALA A 600 9.61 4.66 -5.17
C ALA A 600 8.31 4.51 -4.34
N SER A 601 7.27 3.93 -4.91
CA SER A 601 5.97 3.78 -4.26
C SER A 601 5.96 2.66 -3.22
N SER A 602 5.09 2.79 -2.22
CA SER A 602 4.81 1.75 -1.23
C SER A 602 3.58 0.90 -1.58
N LEU A 603 2.80 1.34 -2.58
CA LEU A 603 1.57 0.70 -3.04
C LEU A 603 1.45 0.83 -4.56
N ILE A 604 1.01 -0.23 -5.24
CA ILE A 604 0.81 -0.26 -6.70
C ILE A 604 -0.63 -0.68 -7.01
N LEU A 605 -1.33 0.13 -7.82
CA LEU A 605 -2.68 -0.17 -8.31
C LEU A 605 -2.58 -0.87 -9.67
N VAL A 606 -2.76 -2.19 -9.71
CA VAL A 606 -2.50 -3.02 -10.90
C VAL A 606 -3.35 -2.57 -12.10
N ASP A 607 -4.63 -2.26 -11.88
CA ASP A 607 -5.61 -1.92 -12.92
C ASP A 607 -5.60 -0.42 -13.29
N ASN A 608 -4.68 0.38 -12.74
CA ASN A 608 -4.64 1.85 -12.87
C ASN A 608 -5.95 2.56 -12.45
N ASP A 609 -6.79 1.92 -11.64
CA ASP A 609 -8.06 2.46 -11.16
C ASP A 609 -7.92 3.08 -9.77
N LEU A 610 -8.13 4.40 -9.68
CA LEU A 610 -8.08 5.13 -8.42
C LEU A 610 -9.16 4.69 -7.41
N ALA A 611 -10.25 4.08 -7.86
CA ALA A 611 -11.28 3.51 -6.97
C ALA A 611 -10.70 2.46 -6.02
N LYS A 612 -9.67 1.71 -6.46
CA LYS A 612 -8.93 0.76 -5.61
C LYS A 612 -8.28 1.41 -4.39
N MET A 613 -7.96 2.71 -4.46
CA MET A 613 -7.44 3.44 -3.29
C MET A 613 -8.51 3.64 -2.20
N VAL A 614 -9.79 3.79 -2.57
CA VAL A 614 -10.91 3.80 -1.62
C VAL A 614 -11.02 2.46 -0.91
N ASP A 615 -10.92 1.35 -1.66
CA ASP A 615 -10.91 0.00 -1.11
C ASP A 615 -9.71 -0.24 -0.20
N ALA A 616 -8.52 0.26 -0.57
CA ALA A 616 -7.31 0.17 0.24
C ALA A 616 -7.47 0.87 1.60
N ILE A 617 -8.03 2.07 1.60
CA ILE A 617 -8.30 2.84 2.82
C ILE A 617 -9.34 2.13 3.68
N ALA A 618 -10.42 1.62 3.08
CA ALA A 618 -11.44 0.85 3.78
C ALA A 618 -10.85 -0.39 4.46
N MET A 619 -9.96 -1.11 3.76
CA MET A 619 -9.25 -2.27 4.31
C MET A 619 -8.29 -1.87 5.44
N GLY A 620 -7.53 -0.78 5.29
CA GLY A 620 -6.66 -0.27 6.35
C GLY A 620 -7.44 0.09 7.62
N ARG A 621 -8.59 0.75 7.48
CA ARG A 621 -9.50 1.06 8.59
C ARG A 621 -10.08 -0.18 9.24
N LYS A 622 -10.50 -1.17 8.44
CA LYS A 622 -10.98 -2.48 8.92
C LYS A 622 -9.90 -3.17 9.77
N ILE A 623 -8.70 -3.31 9.24
CA ILE A 623 -7.58 -3.99 9.90
C ILE A 623 -7.28 -3.33 11.25
N TYR A 624 -7.17 -2.01 11.27
CA TYR A 624 -6.91 -1.28 12.51
C TYR A 624 -8.03 -1.44 13.53
N THR A 625 -9.29 -1.29 13.10
CA THR A 625 -10.45 -1.42 13.99
C THR A 625 -10.55 -2.83 14.58
N ASN A 626 -10.34 -3.86 13.76
CA ASN A 626 -10.39 -5.24 14.21
C ASN A 626 -9.21 -5.59 15.14
N LEU A 627 -7.99 -5.12 14.83
CA LEU A 627 -6.84 -5.26 15.73
C LEU A 627 -7.11 -4.60 17.09
N LYS A 628 -7.74 -3.42 17.08
CA LYS A 628 -8.11 -2.72 18.31
C LYS A 628 -9.10 -3.52 19.16
N LYS A 629 -10.11 -4.11 18.52
CA LYS A 629 -11.08 -5.01 19.18
C LYS A 629 -10.38 -6.23 19.78
N ALA A 630 -9.46 -6.84 19.04
CA ALA A 630 -8.70 -7.99 19.53
C ALA A 630 -7.89 -7.64 20.79
N ILE A 631 -7.17 -6.53 20.78
CA ILE A 631 -6.36 -6.12 21.93
C ILE A 631 -7.25 -5.71 23.13
N GLN A 632 -8.40 -5.04 22.89
CA GLN A 632 -9.36 -4.72 23.95
C GLN A 632 -9.95 -5.99 24.57
N TYR A 633 -10.25 -7.00 23.77
CA TYR A 633 -10.68 -8.32 24.28
C TYR A 633 -9.59 -8.97 25.14
N ILE A 634 -8.33 -9.00 24.66
CA ILE A 634 -7.20 -9.55 25.41
C ILE A 634 -7.08 -8.88 26.79
N ILE A 635 -7.08 -7.54 26.84
CA ILE A 635 -6.99 -6.80 28.10
C ILE A 635 -8.18 -7.17 29.02
N SER A 636 -9.40 -7.22 28.48
CA SER A 636 -10.61 -7.50 29.28
C SER A 636 -10.61 -8.89 29.91
N ILE A 637 -10.05 -9.91 29.21
CA ILE A 637 -10.06 -11.30 29.72
C ILE A 637 -8.84 -11.63 30.60
N HIS A 638 -7.70 -10.95 30.43
CA HIS A 638 -6.54 -11.16 31.27
C HIS A 638 -6.76 -10.61 32.70
N ILE A 639 -7.48 -9.50 32.87
CA ILE A 639 -7.77 -8.91 34.19
C ILE A 639 -8.43 -9.93 35.14
N PRO A 640 -9.54 -10.61 34.75
CA PRO A 640 -10.14 -11.61 35.63
C PRO A 640 -9.24 -12.81 35.92
N ILE A 641 -8.43 -13.25 34.97
CA ILE A 641 -7.48 -14.37 35.19
C ILE A 641 -6.44 -13.96 36.26
N ILE A 642 -5.80 -12.80 36.10
CA ILE A 642 -4.81 -12.25 37.01
C ILE A 642 -5.42 -12.10 38.42
N LEU A 643 -6.58 -11.47 38.53
CA LEU A 643 -7.21 -11.17 39.80
C LEU A 643 -7.78 -12.42 40.48
N THR A 644 -8.21 -13.44 39.72
CA THR A 644 -8.66 -14.73 40.30
C THR A 644 -7.51 -15.55 40.86
N VAL A 645 -6.29 -15.43 40.35
CA VAL A 645 -5.08 -16.04 40.93
C VAL A 645 -4.59 -15.22 42.11
N PHE A 646 -4.60 -13.88 41.98
CA PHE A 646 -4.00 -13.00 42.99
C PHE A 646 -4.87 -12.80 44.25
N LEU A 647 -6.16 -12.51 44.11
CA LEU A 647 -7.01 -12.09 45.23
C LEU A 647 -7.27 -13.19 46.26
N PRO A 648 -7.54 -14.47 45.93
CA PRO A 648 -7.70 -15.53 46.91
C PRO A 648 -6.41 -15.72 47.75
N LEU A 649 -5.24 -15.59 47.13
CA LEU A 649 -3.96 -15.65 47.79
C LEU A 649 -3.74 -14.44 48.74
N ALA A 650 -3.92 -13.22 48.18
CA ALA A 650 -3.67 -11.98 48.94
C ALA A 650 -4.63 -11.79 50.13
N LEU A 651 -5.84 -12.34 50.05
CA LEU A 651 -6.87 -12.25 51.08
C LEU A 651 -6.93 -13.51 51.97
N ALA A 652 -5.99 -14.45 51.82
CA ALA A 652 -5.93 -15.72 52.54
C ALA A 652 -7.28 -16.49 52.54
N TRP A 653 -7.91 -16.63 51.36
CA TRP A 653 -9.13 -17.36 51.20
C TRP A 653 -8.92 -18.89 51.39
N LYS A 654 -10.01 -19.65 51.55
CA LYS A 654 -9.97 -21.08 51.85
C LYS A 654 -9.11 -21.90 50.88
N TYR A 655 -9.17 -21.57 49.59
CA TYR A 655 -8.38 -22.18 48.49
C TYR A 655 -7.50 -21.10 47.80
N PRO A 656 -6.35 -20.75 48.37
CA PRO A 656 -5.59 -19.60 47.93
C PRO A 656 -5.00 -19.74 46.50
N ASN A 657 -4.70 -20.97 46.07
CA ASN A 657 -4.06 -21.27 44.79
C ASN A 657 -5.05 -22.04 43.87
N ILE A 658 -6.14 -21.40 43.49
CA ILE A 658 -7.23 -22.05 42.74
C ILE A 658 -6.81 -22.55 41.35
N PHE A 659 -5.81 -21.92 40.71
CA PHE A 659 -5.27 -22.31 39.43
C PHE A 659 -3.76 -22.54 39.51
N SER A 660 -3.30 -23.59 38.79
CA SER A 660 -1.88 -23.91 38.58
C SER A 660 -1.40 -23.34 37.23
N PRO A 661 -0.10 -23.33 36.90
CA PRO A 661 0.41 -22.97 35.58
C PRO A 661 -0.27 -23.69 34.44
N VAL A 662 -0.64 -24.95 34.62
CA VAL A 662 -1.35 -25.80 33.65
C VAL A 662 -2.67 -25.15 33.17
N HIS A 663 -3.43 -24.64 34.14
CA HIS A 663 -4.72 -23.97 33.83
C HIS A 663 -4.52 -22.67 33.05
N ILE A 664 -3.50 -21.88 33.40
CA ILE A 664 -3.21 -20.60 32.72
C ILE A 664 -2.84 -20.83 31.26
N ILE A 665 -1.95 -21.78 30.98
CA ILE A 665 -1.60 -22.16 29.58
C ILE A 665 -2.85 -22.55 28.81
N PHE A 666 -3.75 -23.28 29.47
CA PHE A 666 -4.96 -23.75 28.84
C PHE A 666 -5.93 -22.60 28.50
N PHE A 667 -6.03 -21.58 29.35
CA PHE A 667 -6.78 -20.37 29.03
C PHE A 667 -6.19 -19.66 27.81
N GLU A 668 -4.88 -19.54 27.70
CA GLU A 668 -4.20 -18.91 26.58
C GLU A 668 -4.43 -19.68 25.27
N LEU A 669 -4.41 -21.02 25.32
CA LEU A 669 -4.74 -21.84 24.13
C LEU A 669 -6.16 -21.63 23.61
N ILE A 670 -7.10 -21.27 24.46
CA ILE A 670 -8.47 -20.92 24.07
C ILE A 670 -8.54 -19.47 23.56
N MET A 671 -7.86 -18.54 24.20
CA MET A 671 -7.92 -17.11 23.89
C MET A 671 -7.17 -16.75 22.60
N GLY A 672 -6.01 -17.35 22.35
CA GLY A 672 -5.16 -17.08 21.18
C GLY A 672 -5.90 -17.20 19.83
N PRO A 673 -6.57 -18.34 19.53
CA PRO A 673 -7.38 -18.47 18.32
C PRO A 673 -8.54 -17.48 18.26
N THR A 674 -9.15 -17.11 19.37
CA THR A 674 -10.23 -16.12 19.42
C THR A 674 -9.73 -14.77 18.93
N CYS A 675 -8.62 -14.26 19.47
CA CYS A 675 -8.13 -12.94 19.11
C CYS A 675 -7.53 -12.91 17.69
N SER A 676 -6.74 -13.92 17.32
CA SER A 676 -6.00 -13.91 16.06
C SER A 676 -6.84 -14.36 14.85
N ILE A 677 -7.87 -15.18 15.04
CA ILE A 677 -8.66 -15.74 13.94
C ILE A 677 -10.03 -15.08 13.84
N ILE A 678 -10.77 -14.96 14.95
CA ILE A 678 -12.14 -14.40 14.91
C ILE A 678 -12.09 -12.92 14.54
N TYR A 679 -11.34 -12.11 15.29
CA TYR A 679 -11.34 -10.65 15.08
C TYR A 679 -10.69 -10.26 13.77
N GLU A 680 -9.68 -11.00 13.30
CA GLU A 680 -9.06 -10.75 11.99
C GLU A 680 -10.08 -10.90 10.86
N ASN A 681 -10.98 -11.87 10.93
CA ASN A 681 -11.98 -12.15 9.91
C ASN A 681 -13.27 -11.34 10.06
N GLU A 682 -13.43 -10.50 11.10
CA GLU A 682 -14.61 -9.66 11.22
C GLU A 682 -14.77 -8.74 10.00
N PRO A 683 -16.01 -8.62 9.45
CA PRO A 683 -16.27 -7.72 8.33
C PRO A 683 -16.09 -6.25 8.73
N ILE A 684 -15.98 -5.38 7.73
CA ILE A 684 -15.96 -3.94 7.93
C ILE A 684 -17.32 -3.47 8.48
N GLU A 685 -17.33 -2.61 9.48
CA GLU A 685 -18.58 -2.00 9.96
C GLU A 685 -19.07 -0.93 8.99
N LYS A 686 -20.38 -0.81 8.82
CA LYS A 686 -21.00 0.02 7.78
C LYS A 686 -20.65 1.51 7.86
N ASN A 687 -20.38 2.02 9.05
CA ASN A 687 -20.10 3.43 9.29
C ASN A 687 -18.61 3.81 9.19
N VAL A 688 -17.70 2.87 8.98
CA VAL A 688 -16.25 3.10 9.03
C VAL A 688 -15.78 4.10 7.95
N MET A 689 -16.40 4.07 6.76
CA MET A 689 -16.07 5.01 5.67
C MET A 689 -16.76 6.38 5.79
N ASN A 690 -17.68 6.53 6.75
CA ASN A 690 -18.32 7.82 7.05
C ASN A 690 -17.67 8.53 8.26
N GLN A 691 -16.64 7.92 8.85
CA GLN A 691 -15.91 8.50 9.97
C GLN A 691 -14.68 9.26 9.48
N LYS A 692 -14.32 10.32 10.21
CA LYS A 692 -13.06 11.04 9.95
C LYS A 692 -11.87 10.10 10.20
N PRO A 693 -10.75 10.28 9.47
CA PRO A 693 -9.52 9.57 9.74
C PRO A 693 -9.10 9.74 11.20
N ARG A 694 -8.56 8.67 11.79
CA ARG A 694 -8.05 8.75 13.17
C ARG A 694 -6.92 9.79 13.27
N PRO A 695 -6.84 10.57 14.35
CA PRO A 695 -5.69 11.42 14.59
C PRO A 695 -4.44 10.55 14.83
N PHE A 696 -3.30 11.01 14.36
CA PHE A 696 -2.02 10.37 14.64
C PHE A 696 -1.64 10.65 16.11
N THR A 697 -1.97 9.70 17.00
CA THR A 697 -1.73 9.83 18.44
C THR A 697 -0.47 9.07 18.87
N LYS A 698 0.16 9.51 19.99
CA LYS A 698 1.30 8.80 20.60
C LYS A 698 0.89 7.50 21.30
N THR A 699 -0.41 7.30 21.56
CA THR A 699 -0.96 6.16 22.29
C THR A 699 -1.91 5.36 21.41
N PHE A 700 -1.86 4.04 21.51
CA PHE A 700 -2.73 3.13 20.74
C PHE A 700 -4.19 3.25 21.17
N PHE A 701 -4.43 3.36 22.46
CA PHE A 701 -5.77 3.52 23.04
C PHE A 701 -6.01 4.93 23.55
N THR A 702 -7.23 5.40 23.42
CA THR A 702 -7.72 6.53 24.22
C THR A 702 -7.96 6.09 25.66
N PRO A 703 -7.89 6.99 26.65
CA PRO A 703 -8.19 6.63 28.06
C PRO A 703 -9.56 5.98 28.24
N MET A 704 -10.55 6.42 27.44
CA MET A 704 -11.91 5.88 27.50
C MET A 704 -11.99 4.43 26.99
N GLU A 705 -11.27 4.11 25.92
CA GLU A 705 -11.23 2.76 25.35
C GLU A 705 -10.51 1.77 26.27
N LEU A 706 -9.38 2.18 26.83
CA LEU A 706 -8.67 1.38 27.83
C LEU A 706 -9.51 1.21 29.10
N GLY A 707 -10.15 2.29 29.57
CA GLY A 707 -11.07 2.26 30.69
C GLY A 707 -12.24 1.30 30.46
N THR A 708 -12.78 1.24 29.25
CA THR A 708 -13.85 0.29 28.90
C THR A 708 -13.38 -1.16 29.07
N SER A 709 -12.20 -1.51 28.57
CA SER A 709 -11.64 -2.86 28.71
C SER A 709 -11.36 -3.23 30.18
N ILE A 710 -10.84 -2.27 30.95
CA ILE A 710 -10.58 -2.47 32.39
C ILE A 710 -11.92 -2.71 33.14
N VAL A 711 -12.93 -1.88 32.88
CA VAL A 711 -14.23 -2.04 33.54
C VAL A 711 -14.90 -3.36 33.18
N GLN A 712 -14.86 -3.78 31.89
CA GLN A 712 -15.33 -5.12 31.50
C GLN A 712 -14.59 -6.22 32.28
N GLY A 713 -13.25 -6.17 32.33
CA GLY A 713 -12.46 -7.14 33.07
C GLY A 713 -12.80 -7.18 34.59
N LEU A 714 -13.00 -6.03 35.21
CA LEU A 714 -13.38 -5.94 36.62
C LEU A 714 -14.78 -6.53 36.88
N PHE A 715 -15.78 -6.27 36.03
CA PHE A 715 -17.10 -6.87 36.17
C PHE A 715 -17.07 -8.40 36.01
N ILE A 716 -16.26 -8.91 35.07
CA ILE A 716 -16.03 -10.35 34.93
C ILE A 716 -15.35 -10.89 36.20
N THR A 717 -14.34 -10.21 36.74
CA THR A 717 -13.67 -10.57 37.98
C THR A 717 -14.66 -10.70 39.14
N ILE A 718 -15.54 -9.73 39.32
CA ILE A 718 -16.56 -9.76 40.38
C ILE A 718 -17.43 -11.00 40.23
N GLY A 719 -17.91 -11.32 39.02
CA GLY A 719 -18.71 -12.52 38.76
C GLY A 719 -17.96 -13.81 39.09
N ILE A 720 -16.68 -13.89 38.70
CA ILE A 720 -15.85 -15.07 38.96
C ILE A 720 -15.55 -15.25 40.45
N LEU A 721 -15.19 -14.18 41.15
CA LEU A 721 -14.93 -14.23 42.59
C LEU A 721 -16.21 -14.52 43.41
N PHE A 722 -17.39 -14.04 42.89
CA PHE A 722 -18.65 -14.44 43.47
C PHE A 722 -18.89 -15.94 43.25
N THR A 723 -18.60 -16.50 42.08
CA THR A 723 -18.70 -17.96 41.84
C THR A 723 -17.82 -18.74 42.79
N TYR A 724 -16.59 -18.26 43.04
CA TYR A 724 -15.67 -18.86 44.01
C TYR A 724 -16.29 -18.89 45.42
N GLN A 725 -16.73 -17.73 45.93
CA GLN A 725 -17.30 -17.63 47.28
C GLN A 725 -18.60 -18.45 47.42
N TYR A 726 -19.44 -18.42 46.34
CA TYR A 726 -20.67 -19.24 46.32
C TYR A 726 -20.35 -20.74 46.43
N SER A 727 -19.31 -21.23 45.72
CA SER A 727 -18.90 -22.63 45.78
C SER A 727 -18.39 -23.00 47.18
N VAL A 728 -17.64 -22.13 47.82
CA VAL A 728 -17.15 -22.32 49.20
C VAL A 728 -18.30 -22.34 50.21
N MET A 729 -19.31 -21.46 50.02
CA MET A 729 -20.51 -21.42 50.88
C MET A 729 -21.38 -22.68 50.74
N LEU A 730 -21.38 -23.33 49.56
CA LEU A 730 -22.03 -24.62 49.34
C LEU A 730 -21.25 -25.79 49.94
N GLY A 731 -20.06 -25.56 50.54
CA GLY A 731 -19.23 -26.60 51.10
C GLY A 731 -18.49 -27.45 50.07
N LEU A 732 -18.34 -26.98 48.83
CA LEU A 732 -17.64 -27.71 47.78
C LEU A 732 -16.15 -27.80 48.11
N ASP A 733 -15.56 -28.90 47.71
CA ASP A 733 -14.09 -29.10 47.75
C ASP A 733 -13.34 -28.22 46.75
N GLU A 734 -12.01 -28.19 46.85
CA GLU A 734 -11.18 -27.36 45.98
C GLU A 734 -11.35 -27.73 44.51
N PRO A 735 -11.29 -29.03 44.09
CA PRO A 735 -11.44 -29.42 42.68
C PRO A 735 -12.82 -28.99 42.08
N SER A 736 -13.90 -29.13 42.87
CA SER A 736 -15.25 -28.69 42.43
C SER A 736 -15.34 -27.16 42.37
N THR A 737 -14.76 -26.44 43.31
CA THR A 737 -14.70 -24.98 43.32
C THR A 737 -13.88 -24.49 42.10
N ARG A 738 -12.75 -25.13 41.81
CA ARG A 738 -11.89 -24.87 40.63
C ARG A 738 -12.69 -25.04 39.35
N THR A 739 -13.44 -26.13 39.23
CA THR A 739 -14.32 -26.41 38.08
C THR A 739 -15.35 -25.31 37.87
N MET A 740 -16.06 -24.88 38.92
CA MET A 740 -17.08 -23.83 38.89
C MET A 740 -16.47 -22.50 38.42
N VAL A 741 -15.29 -22.11 38.96
CA VAL A 741 -14.58 -20.89 38.59
C VAL A 741 -14.11 -20.97 37.12
N PHE A 742 -13.58 -22.12 36.71
CA PHE A 742 -13.15 -22.36 35.34
C PHE A 742 -14.30 -22.20 34.33
N ILE A 743 -15.46 -22.81 34.59
CA ILE A 743 -16.65 -22.70 33.72
C ILE A 743 -17.17 -21.26 33.67
N ALA A 744 -17.12 -20.51 34.76
CA ALA A 744 -17.53 -19.10 34.78
C ALA A 744 -16.58 -18.25 33.89
N ILE A 745 -15.25 -18.48 33.93
CA ILE A 745 -14.27 -17.79 33.06
C ILE A 745 -14.54 -18.13 31.58
N ILE A 746 -14.70 -19.41 31.23
CA ILE A 746 -14.95 -19.83 29.85
C ILE A 746 -16.27 -19.28 29.32
N SER A 747 -17.33 -19.30 30.14
CA SER A 747 -18.62 -18.68 29.77
C SER A 747 -18.43 -17.18 29.52
N ALA A 748 -17.78 -16.46 30.44
CA ALA A 748 -17.50 -15.05 30.26
C ALA A 748 -16.66 -14.78 28.98
N ASN A 749 -15.68 -15.63 28.69
CA ASN A 749 -14.85 -15.53 27.47
C ASN A 749 -15.67 -15.69 26.19
N ILE A 750 -16.55 -16.68 26.11
CA ILE A 750 -17.43 -16.90 24.95
C ILE A 750 -18.35 -15.67 24.75
N PHE A 751 -18.99 -15.18 25.80
CA PHE A 751 -19.89 -14.02 25.66
C PHE A 751 -19.14 -12.72 25.44
N LEU A 752 -17.95 -12.52 26.02
CA LEU A 752 -17.09 -11.38 25.74
C LEU A 752 -16.66 -11.36 24.26
N THR A 753 -16.31 -12.53 23.71
CA THR A 753 -16.01 -12.66 22.29
C THR A 753 -17.17 -12.17 21.43
N LEU A 754 -18.39 -12.58 21.74
CA LEU A 754 -19.58 -12.20 20.98
C LEU A 754 -19.94 -10.71 21.17
N VAL A 755 -19.82 -10.19 22.38
CA VAL A 755 -20.12 -8.79 22.71
C VAL A 755 -19.11 -7.84 22.09
N ASN A 756 -17.80 -8.14 22.15
CA ASN A 756 -16.73 -7.27 21.66
C ASN A 756 -16.50 -7.32 20.14
N ARG A 757 -17.30 -8.08 19.37
CA ARG A 757 -17.34 -8.02 17.91
C ARG A 757 -17.65 -6.61 17.38
N SER A 758 -18.44 -5.84 18.14
CA SER A 758 -18.63 -4.40 17.90
C SER A 758 -18.82 -3.68 19.24
N PHE A 759 -18.21 -2.49 19.35
CA PHE A 759 -18.42 -1.58 20.49
C PHE A 759 -19.60 -0.61 20.27
N TYR A 760 -20.28 -0.71 19.13
CA TYR A 760 -21.43 0.12 18.78
C TYR A 760 -22.68 -0.71 18.50
N TYR A 761 -22.59 -1.71 17.61
CA TYR A 761 -23.73 -2.56 17.25
C TYR A 761 -24.01 -3.62 18.29
N SER A 762 -25.31 -4.00 18.41
CA SER A 762 -25.72 -5.06 19.34
C SER A 762 -25.23 -6.44 18.90
N ILE A 763 -25.16 -7.38 19.85
CA ILE A 763 -24.84 -8.78 19.59
C ILE A 763 -25.77 -9.38 18.53
N PHE A 764 -27.07 -9.05 18.52
CA PHE A 764 -28.05 -9.54 17.52
C PHE A 764 -27.70 -9.07 16.11
N THR A 765 -27.15 -7.86 15.97
CA THR A 765 -26.68 -7.33 14.68
C THR A 765 -25.41 -8.05 14.24
N THR A 766 -24.45 -8.23 15.15
CA THR A 766 -23.17 -8.86 14.85
C THR A 766 -23.26 -10.36 14.60
N LEU A 767 -24.25 -11.06 15.16
CA LEU A 767 -24.55 -12.47 14.83
C LEU A 767 -24.91 -12.67 13.36
N ARG A 768 -25.44 -11.64 12.68
CA ARG A 768 -25.72 -11.66 11.23
C ARG A 768 -24.49 -11.43 10.36
N TYR A 769 -23.34 -11.11 10.95
CA TYR A 769 -22.10 -10.91 10.20
C TYR A 769 -21.59 -12.23 9.62
N LYS A 770 -21.14 -12.19 8.37
CA LYS A 770 -20.62 -13.37 7.65
C LYS A 770 -19.20 -13.74 8.13
N ASN A 771 -19.10 -14.23 9.36
CA ASN A 771 -17.88 -14.79 9.92
C ASN A 771 -18.17 -16.21 10.43
N LYS A 772 -17.89 -17.21 9.57
CA LYS A 772 -18.12 -18.64 9.86
C LYS A 772 -17.17 -19.19 10.93
N LEU A 773 -16.08 -18.48 11.21
CA LEU A 773 -15.07 -18.93 12.18
C LEU A 773 -15.55 -18.75 13.64
N VAL A 774 -16.46 -17.79 13.89
CA VAL A 774 -17.02 -17.55 15.23
C VAL A 774 -17.71 -18.80 15.79
N PRO A 775 -18.75 -19.36 15.15
CA PRO A 775 -19.40 -20.55 15.66
C PRO A 775 -18.48 -21.77 15.70
N MET A 776 -17.54 -21.89 14.76
CA MET A 776 -16.59 -23.00 14.73
C MET A 776 -15.68 -22.98 15.96
N ILE A 777 -15.06 -21.82 16.27
CA ILE A 777 -14.13 -21.70 17.41
C ILE A 777 -14.89 -21.86 18.73
N ILE A 778 -16.09 -21.28 18.87
CA ILE A 778 -16.93 -21.48 20.06
C ILE A 778 -17.28 -22.95 20.26
N LEU A 779 -17.65 -23.67 19.20
CA LEU A 779 -17.92 -25.11 19.24
C LEU A 779 -16.70 -25.92 19.65
N ILE A 780 -15.54 -25.60 19.11
CA ILE A 780 -14.26 -26.23 19.51
C ILE A 780 -13.97 -25.96 21.00
N THR A 781 -14.13 -24.72 21.46
CA THR A 781 -13.96 -24.36 22.88
C THR A 781 -14.88 -25.17 23.79
N ILE A 782 -16.16 -25.26 23.43
CA ILE A 782 -17.14 -26.06 24.20
C ILE A 782 -16.77 -27.55 24.19
N ALA A 783 -16.38 -28.11 23.02
CA ALA A 783 -15.98 -29.52 22.91
C ALA A 783 -14.77 -29.84 23.78
N ILE A 784 -13.76 -28.94 23.80
CA ILE A 784 -12.58 -29.05 24.63
C ILE A 784 -13.00 -29.02 26.13
N CYS A 785 -13.82 -28.04 26.53
CA CYS A 785 -14.28 -27.95 27.92
C CYS A 785 -15.08 -29.19 28.37
N VAL A 786 -15.95 -29.72 27.53
CA VAL A 786 -16.67 -30.96 27.81
C VAL A 786 -15.69 -32.12 27.95
N SER A 787 -14.68 -32.23 27.09
CA SER A 787 -13.67 -33.27 27.16
C SER A 787 -12.87 -33.23 28.47
N LEU A 788 -12.52 -32.03 28.95
CA LEU A 788 -11.84 -31.82 30.23
C LEU A 788 -12.66 -32.31 31.43
N LEU A 789 -13.99 -32.23 31.37
CA LEU A 789 -14.88 -32.59 32.47
C LEU A 789 -15.35 -34.04 32.43
N VAL A 790 -15.34 -34.69 31.25
CA VAL A 790 -15.91 -36.03 31.04
C VAL A 790 -14.83 -37.12 30.96
N ILE A 791 -13.64 -36.81 30.40
CA ILE A 791 -12.60 -37.80 30.22
C ILE A 791 -11.81 -37.97 31.54
N GLY A 792 -12.09 -39.02 32.32
CA GLY A 792 -11.55 -39.22 33.65
C GLY A 792 -10.05 -38.97 33.85
N PRO A 793 -9.13 -39.52 33.01
CA PRO A 793 -7.70 -39.22 33.15
C PRO A 793 -7.36 -37.74 32.96
N VAL A 794 -8.06 -37.04 32.05
CA VAL A 794 -7.88 -35.60 31.81
C VAL A 794 -8.44 -34.79 33.00
N THR A 795 -9.61 -35.13 33.47
CA THR A 795 -10.28 -34.46 34.59
C THR A 795 -9.41 -34.54 35.85
N THR A 796 -8.82 -35.71 36.11
CA THR A 796 -7.93 -35.92 37.26
C THR A 796 -6.62 -35.13 37.10
N PHE A 797 -6.07 -35.10 35.90
CA PHE A 797 -4.82 -34.36 35.60
C PHE A 797 -4.97 -32.86 35.82
N PHE A 798 -6.13 -32.29 35.39
CA PHE A 798 -6.44 -30.87 35.65
C PHE A 798 -6.99 -30.63 37.05
N GLU A 799 -6.99 -31.63 37.93
CA GLU A 799 -7.54 -31.56 39.30
C GLU A 799 -8.96 -30.97 39.32
N PHE A 800 -9.78 -31.32 38.32
CA PHE A 800 -11.18 -30.99 38.29
C PHE A 800 -12.05 -32.07 38.94
N SER A 801 -13.17 -31.67 39.45
CA SER A 801 -14.24 -32.57 39.88
C SER A 801 -15.56 -32.04 39.38
N LEU A 802 -16.45 -32.93 38.91
CA LEU A 802 -17.71 -32.55 38.30
C LEU A 802 -18.73 -32.23 39.39
N PRO A 803 -19.07 -30.94 39.66
CA PRO A 803 -20.12 -30.60 40.60
C PRO A 803 -21.49 -30.90 39.96
N PRO A 804 -22.59 -30.95 40.75
CA PRO A 804 -23.93 -31.15 40.23
C PRO A 804 -24.30 -30.21 39.10
N LEU A 805 -25.01 -30.72 38.05
CA LEU A 805 -25.37 -29.94 36.86
C LEU A 805 -26.04 -28.58 37.14
N PRO A 806 -26.96 -28.43 38.14
CA PRO A 806 -27.49 -27.11 38.46
C PRO A 806 -26.42 -26.08 38.86
N GLN A 807 -25.38 -26.51 39.56
CA GLN A 807 -24.27 -25.63 39.97
C GLN A 807 -23.41 -25.18 38.78
N LEU A 808 -23.13 -26.10 37.84
CA LEU A 808 -22.48 -25.76 36.57
C LEU A 808 -23.31 -24.74 35.77
N GLY A 809 -24.65 -24.93 35.75
CA GLY A 809 -25.55 -23.97 35.13
C GLY A 809 -25.48 -22.58 35.76
N ILE A 810 -25.38 -22.52 37.10
CA ILE A 810 -25.20 -21.24 37.81
C ILE A 810 -23.87 -20.58 37.44
N ALA A 811 -22.77 -21.32 37.43
CA ALA A 811 -21.46 -20.79 37.02
C ALA A 811 -21.50 -20.23 35.59
N PHE A 812 -22.16 -20.95 34.68
CA PHE A 812 -22.32 -20.51 33.30
C PHE A 812 -23.14 -19.21 33.21
N VAL A 813 -24.26 -19.11 33.96
CA VAL A 813 -25.13 -17.91 34.00
C VAL A 813 -24.39 -16.72 34.63
N ILE A 814 -23.56 -16.91 35.65
CA ILE A 814 -22.77 -15.84 36.26
C ILE A 814 -21.76 -15.32 35.24
N GLY A 815 -21.06 -16.20 34.50
CA GLY A 815 -20.17 -15.80 33.42
C GLY A 815 -20.88 -14.99 32.32
N PHE A 816 -22.08 -15.42 31.92
CA PHE A 816 -22.92 -14.68 30.96
C PHE A 816 -23.31 -13.29 31.48
N THR A 817 -23.86 -13.21 32.70
CA THR A 817 -24.35 -11.95 33.27
C THR A 817 -23.22 -10.94 33.53
N SER A 818 -22.03 -11.41 33.87
CA SER A 818 -20.84 -10.57 34.05
C SER A 818 -20.42 -9.80 32.80
N VAL A 819 -20.86 -10.21 31.61
CA VAL A 819 -20.51 -9.61 30.34
C VAL A 819 -21.66 -8.88 29.64
N ILE A 820 -22.87 -9.45 29.68
CA ILE A 820 -24.01 -9.00 28.86
C ILE A 820 -24.51 -7.60 29.21
N TRP A 821 -24.25 -7.10 30.42
CA TRP A 821 -24.58 -5.73 30.84
C TRP A 821 -24.03 -4.67 29.86
N PHE A 822 -22.94 -4.97 29.17
CA PHE A 822 -22.32 -4.05 28.22
C PHE A 822 -23.21 -3.77 27.00
N GLU A 823 -24.14 -4.67 26.66
CA GLU A 823 -25.15 -4.41 25.62
C GLU A 823 -26.10 -3.26 26.02
N ALA A 824 -26.37 -3.08 27.31
CA ALA A 824 -27.12 -1.91 27.79
C ALA A 824 -26.31 -0.61 27.56
N VAL A 825 -25.01 -0.63 27.80
CA VAL A 825 -24.14 0.52 27.52
C VAL A 825 -24.15 0.87 26.02
N LYS A 826 -24.04 -0.13 25.15
CA LYS A 826 -24.15 0.08 23.70
C LYS A 826 -25.51 0.64 23.28
N PHE A 827 -26.59 0.17 23.91
CA PHE A 827 -27.94 0.67 23.65
C PHE A 827 -28.07 2.15 24.01
N ILE A 828 -27.56 2.56 25.17
CA ILE A 828 -27.56 3.96 25.64
C ILE A 828 -26.72 4.83 24.67
N LYS A 829 -25.53 4.34 24.29
CA LYS A 829 -24.64 5.06 23.34
C LYS A 829 -25.33 5.30 22.00
N ARG A 830 -26.00 4.30 21.43
CA ARG A 830 -26.74 4.46 20.16
C ARG A 830 -27.89 5.45 20.24
N ARG A 831 -28.53 5.58 21.42
CA ARG A 831 -29.58 6.60 21.62
C ARG A 831 -29.03 8.01 21.74
N ALA A 832 -27.85 8.16 22.33
CA ALA A 832 -27.18 9.46 22.48
C ALA A 832 -26.55 9.94 21.16
N GLU A 833 -26.09 9.04 20.30
CA GLU A 833 -25.42 9.33 19.03
C GLU A 833 -26.13 8.56 17.89
N PRO A 834 -27.34 8.95 17.44
CA PRO A 834 -28.08 8.20 16.43
C PRO A 834 -27.45 8.17 15.04
N ASN A 835 -26.46 9.06 14.76
CA ASN A 835 -25.70 9.19 13.49
C ASN A 835 -24.22 8.84 13.64
N GLY A 836 -23.80 8.13 14.65
CA GLY A 836 -22.41 7.72 14.90
C GLY A 836 -21.90 6.58 14.00
#